data_c9670b191651461f2b93f8a27d9df953
#
_entry.id   c9670b191651461f2b93f8a27d9df953
#
_cell.length_a   1.000
_cell.length_b   1.000
_cell.length_c   1.000
_cell.angle_alpha   90.00
_cell.angle_beta   90.00
_cell.angle_gamma   90.00
#
_symmetry.space_group_name_H-M   'P 1'
#
loop_
_entity.id
_entity.type
_entity.pdbx_description
1 polymer ?
#
loop_
_entity_poly.entity_id
_entity_poly.type
_entity_poly.pdbx_seq_one_letter_code
_entity_poly.pdbx_strand_id
1 'polypeptide(L)'
;TYYIFIHFFKWIFCIQKGEILSNYKGSARWKFVVLFSIFAMIVVACGGDAVEEETVVEEEVAEEAAPATTEAEVEEAVSAPEGVFKLGIFSDPQSFNIWDALDVQQDFWTYATLSPQSTSLFGTNYPSYTLVTALASELVEVSEDNGDGTFSYTVPLHQGIEWSDGEAIDANDMVFTYQTVRDLGMLGAWTYNYPLATEGEDGSVSQGLTNIEAIDDYTVKVTFNFDPGLSIWQYGVGSASIVAEHYWSQFTTDRETLLAAPGDGAPVAGAFEYGTLESGAFYVWEYDEDTMWFGGDNTVYANGGVSYNLDNGVAPKISYEFGDLSGDSISWTDGPYVGTVEFSLYGDQDAAYLAFQNGEVDFVINPLGLKRNAVESLISAGDVEVITNQSNGYRYMAFNTREGKFPTDNKAFRQAVSCIVDKQFVIDSVLAGAVLNMDGQMPPALTSWVAPVTGVLADCDGLSSEERWNKSIGILQDAGWQADDWGEHPGGAERAIAPTGLKGPNGEAMPSDMLLYAPGPGYDPIRSTFSLFAADWMQQLGVDVIARPTGFSVIVDIILGEETCDEWYFYMLGWGLTPYPDHIVDFFQSDGDACVGGINTPGYSNPEYDALAAEFNAAKSVGEAQVIAKKMEAILFDDLPYLVLFTPPVIEAYRSNVEFPFTDVLDGLSNLTALPGSVKVND
;
A
#
# COMPACT_ATOMS: atom_id res chain seq x y z
N THR A 1 3.32 5.25 -4.25
CA THR A 1 2.29 5.00 -3.21
C THR A 1 2.46 5.96 -2.01
N TYR A 2 3.67 6.36 -1.67
CA TYR A 2 3.98 7.23 -0.53
C TYR A 2 3.59 8.69 -0.74
N TYR A 3 3.82 9.24 -1.91
CA TYR A 3 3.36 10.59 -2.30
C TYR A 3 1.82 10.67 -2.34
N ILE A 4 1.15 9.55 -2.61
CA ILE A 4 -0.31 9.44 -2.59
C ILE A 4 -0.89 9.80 -1.21
N PHE A 5 -0.26 9.32 -0.13
CA PHE A 5 -0.73 9.62 1.23
C PHE A 5 -0.53 11.09 1.64
N ILE A 6 0.56 11.73 1.20
CA ILE A 6 0.88 13.12 1.57
C ILE A 6 0.03 14.11 0.78
N HIS A 7 -0.17 13.89 -0.52
CA HIS A 7 -1.04 14.76 -1.32
C HIS A 7 -2.53 14.55 -1.04
N PHE A 8 -2.95 13.33 -0.71
CA PHE A 8 -4.30 13.05 -0.22
C PHE A 8 -4.62 13.87 1.04
N PHE A 9 -3.67 13.99 1.97
CA PHE A 9 -3.83 14.87 3.13
C PHE A 9 -3.84 16.36 2.77
N LYS A 10 -3.00 16.83 1.87
CA LYS A 10 -3.02 18.26 1.43
C LYS A 10 -4.33 18.63 0.72
N TRP A 11 -4.94 17.72 -0.03
CA TRP A 11 -6.18 17.97 -0.77
C TRP A 11 -7.42 18.00 0.15
N ILE A 12 -7.54 17.13 1.12
CA ILE A 12 -8.59 17.18 2.15
C ILE A 12 -8.52 18.51 2.91
N PHE A 13 -7.34 19.09 3.11
CA PHE A 13 -7.15 20.37 3.79
C PHE A 13 -7.66 21.59 3.00
N CYS A 14 -7.55 21.62 1.68
CA CYS A 14 -8.09 22.73 0.89
C CYS A 14 -9.62 22.80 0.92
N ILE A 15 -10.30 21.66 1.10
CA ILE A 15 -11.78 21.63 1.17
C ILE A 15 -12.31 22.07 2.55
N GLN A 16 -11.54 21.86 3.63
CA GLN A 16 -11.98 22.23 4.99
C GLN A 16 -11.71 23.68 5.41
N LYS A 17 -10.82 24.40 4.73
CA LYS A 17 -10.52 25.81 5.07
C LYS A 17 -11.59 26.85 4.66
N GLY A 18 -12.80 26.45 4.25
CA GLY A 18 -13.98 27.32 4.26
C GLY A 18 -13.90 28.63 3.46
N GLU A 19 -12.94 28.85 2.58
CA GLU A 19 -12.75 30.12 1.88
C GLU A 19 -13.50 30.27 0.54
N ILE A 20 -14.32 29.30 0.13
CA ILE A 20 -15.10 29.36 -1.11
C ILE A 20 -16.61 29.56 -0.88
N LEU A 21 -17.04 30.13 0.22
CA LEU A 21 -18.47 30.45 0.44
C LEU A 21 -18.75 31.88 0.85
N SER A 22 -18.10 32.87 0.26
CA SER A 22 -18.45 34.30 0.54
C SER A 22 -19.14 35.07 -0.60
N ASN A 23 -19.49 34.46 -1.74
CA ASN A 23 -20.08 35.19 -2.85
C ASN A 23 -21.27 34.53 -3.55
N TYR A 24 -22.21 33.90 -2.82
CA TYR A 24 -23.51 33.56 -3.42
C TYR A 24 -24.68 33.96 -2.50
N LYS A 25 -25.09 35.23 -2.60
CA LYS A 25 -26.40 35.70 -2.15
C LYS A 25 -27.41 35.44 -3.27
N GLY A 26 -27.99 34.27 -3.31
CA GLY A 26 -29.09 33.85 -4.19
C GLY A 26 -30.33 33.48 -3.38
N SER A 27 -31.45 34.03 -3.73
CA SER A 27 -32.74 34.12 -3.04
C SER A 27 -33.41 32.79 -2.67
N ALA A 28 -34.16 32.87 -1.56
CA ALA A 28 -34.95 31.83 -0.87
C ALA A 28 -36.09 31.18 -1.64
N ARG A 29 -36.00 30.95 -2.94
CA ARG A 29 -37.08 30.37 -3.76
C ARG A 29 -36.84 28.94 -4.29
N TRP A 30 -35.70 28.35 -4.03
CA TRP A 30 -35.37 26.99 -4.54
C TRP A 30 -35.55 25.84 -3.53
N LYS A 31 -35.96 26.13 -2.30
CA LYS A 31 -36.19 25.08 -1.27
C LYS A 31 -37.57 24.39 -1.35
N PHE A 32 -38.45 24.76 -2.30
CA PHE A 32 -39.80 24.23 -2.40
C PHE A 32 -40.05 23.30 -3.60
N VAL A 33 -39.06 23.05 -4.46
CA VAL A 33 -39.27 22.20 -5.67
C VAL A 33 -38.81 20.73 -5.45
N VAL A 34 -38.02 20.45 -4.44
CA VAL A 34 -37.53 19.07 -4.21
C VAL A 34 -38.48 18.17 -3.40
N LEU A 35 -39.57 18.72 -2.83
CA LEU A 35 -40.46 17.96 -1.95
C LEU A 35 -41.78 17.48 -2.65
N PHE A 36 -41.91 17.64 -3.96
CA PHE A 36 -43.17 17.28 -4.67
C PHE A 36 -43.03 16.22 -5.76
N SER A 37 -41.82 15.61 -5.94
CA SER A 37 -41.60 14.60 -6.97
C SER A 37 -41.63 13.15 -6.46
N ILE A 38 -41.97 12.89 -5.21
CA ILE A 38 -41.98 11.53 -4.61
C ILE A 38 -43.39 10.91 -4.49
N PHE A 39 -44.46 11.54 -5.03
CA PHE A 39 -45.82 11.03 -4.77
C PHE A 39 -46.65 10.65 -6.04
N ALA A 40 -45.98 10.33 -7.15
CA ALA A 40 -46.72 10.01 -8.37
C ALA A 40 -46.17 8.82 -9.16
N MET A 41 -45.97 7.66 -8.53
CA MET A 41 -45.79 6.38 -9.23
C MET A 41 -46.21 5.18 -8.36
N ILE A 42 -47.47 5.11 -8.05
CA ILE A 42 -48.16 3.86 -7.73
C ILE A 42 -49.53 3.92 -8.42
N VAL A 43 -49.79 2.99 -9.26
CA VAL A 43 -51.01 2.51 -9.93
C VAL A 43 -50.79 2.48 -11.45
N VAL A 44 -50.43 1.35 -11.99
CA VAL A 44 -51.20 0.57 -12.97
C VAL A 44 -50.60 -0.85 -13.03
N ALA A 45 -51.32 -1.79 -12.48
CA ALA A 45 -51.14 -3.21 -12.75
C ALA A 45 -52.37 -3.72 -13.48
N CYS A 46 -52.21 -4.78 -14.25
CA CYS A 46 -53.20 -5.65 -14.84
C CYS A 46 -53.60 -5.38 -16.28
N GLY A 47 -53.35 -6.39 -17.11
CA GLY A 47 -53.99 -6.65 -18.38
C GLY A 47 -53.20 -7.62 -19.24
N GLY A 48 -53.45 -8.94 -19.11
CA GLY A 48 -52.83 -9.96 -19.95
C GLY A 48 -53.56 -10.04 -21.32
N ASP A 49 -52.89 -10.72 -22.27
CA ASP A 49 -53.53 -11.75 -23.10
C ASP A 49 -52.52 -12.39 -24.07
N ALA A 50 -52.43 -13.71 -23.94
CA ALA A 50 -52.52 -14.81 -24.92
C ALA A 50 -51.60 -14.83 -26.17
N VAL A 51 -50.70 -15.74 -26.10
CA VAL A 51 -50.16 -16.80 -26.99
C VAL A 51 -50.76 -16.88 -28.43
N GLU A 52 -49.86 -16.92 -29.40
CA GLU A 52 -50.03 -17.70 -30.64
C GLU A 52 -48.72 -18.47 -30.98
N GLU A 53 -48.84 -19.80 -31.04
CA GLU A 53 -47.84 -20.76 -31.52
C GLU A 53 -47.75 -20.70 -33.05
N GLU A 54 -46.57 -20.53 -33.62
CA GLU A 54 -46.32 -20.88 -35.03
C GLU A 54 -45.34 -22.06 -35.12
N THR A 55 -45.84 -23.12 -35.75
CA THR A 55 -45.13 -24.37 -36.09
C THR A 55 -44.13 -24.14 -37.21
N VAL A 56 -42.89 -24.58 -37.01
CA VAL A 56 -41.87 -24.68 -38.06
C VAL A 56 -41.92 -26.07 -38.71
N VAL A 57 -41.95 -26.08 -40.00
CA VAL A 57 -41.92 -27.27 -40.87
C VAL A 57 -40.44 -27.63 -41.15
N GLU A 58 -40.10 -28.89 -40.89
CA GLU A 58 -38.83 -29.48 -41.33
C GLU A 58 -38.82 -29.68 -42.84
N GLU A 59 -37.74 -29.28 -43.49
CA GLU A 59 -37.42 -29.62 -44.88
C GLU A 59 -36.11 -30.39 -44.92
N GLU A 60 -36.20 -31.68 -45.27
CA GLU A 60 -35.13 -32.66 -45.46
C GLU A 60 -34.41 -32.35 -46.79
N VAL A 61 -33.08 -32.13 -46.79
CA VAL A 61 -32.27 -32.06 -48.02
C VAL A 61 -31.09 -33.01 -47.94
N ALA A 62 -30.95 -33.74 -49.00
CA ALA A 62 -30.17 -34.96 -49.23
C ALA A 62 -28.62 -34.72 -49.24
N GLU A 63 -27.97 -35.74 -48.80
CA GLU A 63 -26.55 -36.02 -48.75
C GLU A 63 -25.90 -36.06 -50.15
N GLU A 64 -24.82 -35.27 -50.36
CA GLU A 64 -23.89 -35.44 -51.46
C GLU A 64 -22.45 -35.47 -50.92
N ALA A 65 -21.78 -36.59 -51.16
CA ALA A 65 -20.44 -36.87 -50.65
C ALA A 65 -19.35 -36.04 -51.39
N ALA A 66 -18.47 -35.43 -50.66
CA ALA A 66 -17.23 -34.82 -51.15
C ALA A 66 -15.98 -35.35 -50.41
N PRO A 67 -14.79 -35.23 -51.00
CA PRO A 67 -13.67 -36.13 -50.72
C PRO A 67 -12.83 -35.70 -49.52
N ALA A 68 -12.17 -36.73 -48.96
CA ALA A 68 -11.25 -36.65 -47.83
C ALA A 68 -10.22 -35.51 -47.99
N THR A 69 -10.28 -34.54 -47.10
CA THR A 69 -9.21 -33.63 -46.75
C THR A 69 -8.59 -34.05 -45.46
N THR A 70 -7.28 -34.04 -45.42
CA THR A 70 -6.38 -34.30 -44.30
C THR A 70 -6.85 -33.57 -43.06
N GLU A 71 -7.02 -34.30 -41.95
CA GLU A 71 -7.18 -33.73 -40.63
C GLU A 71 -5.97 -32.85 -40.32
N ALA A 72 -6.21 -31.54 -40.29
CA ALA A 72 -5.44 -30.65 -39.44
C ALA A 72 -5.94 -30.93 -37.99
N GLU A 73 -5.04 -31.19 -37.08
CA GLU A 73 -5.33 -31.15 -35.63
C GLU A 73 -6.03 -29.81 -35.39
N VAL A 74 -7.29 -29.86 -35.05
CA VAL A 74 -8.00 -28.73 -34.48
C VAL A 74 -7.41 -28.62 -33.08
N GLU A 75 -6.61 -27.59 -32.81
CA GLU A 75 -6.35 -27.16 -31.45
C GLU A 75 -7.70 -27.06 -30.76
N GLU A 76 -7.88 -27.81 -29.67
CA GLU A 76 -9.04 -27.65 -28.82
C GLU A 76 -9.00 -26.20 -28.31
N ALA A 77 -9.88 -25.38 -28.79
CA ALA A 77 -10.11 -24.06 -28.23
C ALA A 77 -10.35 -24.24 -26.72
N VAL A 78 -9.55 -23.58 -25.89
CA VAL A 78 -9.73 -23.59 -24.45
C VAL A 78 -11.13 -23.05 -24.20
N SER A 79 -12.02 -23.88 -23.65
CA SER A 79 -13.38 -23.42 -23.35
C SER A 79 -13.30 -22.35 -22.27
N ALA A 80 -14.04 -21.22 -22.44
CA ALA A 80 -14.14 -20.19 -21.42
C ALA A 80 -14.43 -20.80 -20.05
N PRO A 81 -13.75 -20.37 -18.98
CA PRO A 81 -14.02 -20.89 -17.65
C PRO A 81 -15.47 -20.58 -17.23
N GLU A 82 -16.12 -21.54 -16.61
CA GLU A 82 -17.47 -21.36 -16.05
C GLU A 82 -17.35 -20.88 -14.59
N GLY A 83 -18.29 -20.04 -14.16
CA GLY A 83 -18.36 -19.59 -12.76
C GLY A 83 -18.18 -18.07 -12.59
N VAL A 84 -18.61 -17.62 -11.43
CA VAL A 84 -18.58 -16.21 -11.03
C VAL A 84 -17.89 -16.08 -9.66
N PHE A 85 -16.89 -15.24 -9.56
CA PHE A 85 -16.34 -14.83 -8.28
C PHE A 85 -16.99 -13.53 -7.83
N LYS A 86 -17.76 -13.58 -6.73
CA LYS A 86 -18.58 -12.46 -6.25
C LYS A 86 -17.89 -11.73 -5.12
N LEU A 87 -17.57 -10.49 -5.35
CA LEU A 87 -16.90 -9.58 -4.43
C LEU A 87 -17.85 -8.52 -3.88
N GLY A 88 -17.79 -8.28 -2.58
CA GLY A 88 -18.45 -7.13 -1.95
C GLY A 88 -17.49 -5.97 -1.81
N ILE A 89 -17.90 -4.77 -2.19
CA ILE A 89 -17.21 -3.50 -1.92
C ILE A 89 -18.15 -2.54 -1.21
N PHE A 90 -17.63 -1.55 -0.49
CA PHE A 90 -18.48 -0.62 0.27
C PHE A 90 -18.07 0.86 0.11
N SER A 91 -17.41 1.17 -0.99
CA SER A 91 -17.23 2.53 -1.49
C SER A 91 -17.18 2.46 -3.01
N ASP A 92 -17.79 3.45 -3.66
CA ASP A 92 -17.90 3.53 -5.12
C ASP A 92 -16.55 3.96 -5.71
N PRO A 93 -15.96 3.21 -6.68
CA PRO A 93 -14.82 3.66 -7.45
C PRO A 93 -15.12 5.00 -8.14
N GLN A 94 -14.12 5.86 -8.21
CA GLN A 94 -14.29 7.20 -8.76
C GLN A 94 -13.95 7.25 -10.25
N SER A 95 -13.19 6.27 -10.75
CA SER A 95 -12.77 6.25 -12.15
C SER A 95 -12.47 4.82 -12.62
N PHE A 96 -12.74 4.57 -13.92
CA PHE A 96 -12.31 3.36 -14.63
C PHE A 96 -11.23 3.67 -15.67
N ASN A 97 -10.68 4.88 -15.66
CA ASN A 97 -9.61 5.36 -16.51
C ASN A 97 -8.30 5.36 -15.71
N ILE A 98 -7.31 4.59 -16.17
CA ILE A 98 -6.01 4.47 -15.48
C ILE A 98 -5.29 5.82 -15.35
N TRP A 99 -5.43 6.72 -16.33
CA TRP A 99 -4.79 8.04 -16.26
C TRP A 99 -5.36 8.86 -15.09
N ASP A 100 -6.69 8.87 -14.95
CA ASP A 100 -7.37 9.58 -13.85
C ASP A 100 -7.16 8.88 -12.52
N ALA A 101 -7.19 7.54 -12.49
CA ALA A 101 -6.96 6.74 -11.30
C ALA A 101 -5.58 6.99 -10.69
N LEU A 102 -4.53 7.11 -11.50
CA LEU A 102 -3.16 7.37 -11.04
C LEU A 102 -2.85 8.85 -10.84
N ASP A 103 -3.61 9.77 -11.42
CA ASP A 103 -3.39 11.22 -11.32
C ASP A 103 -4.18 11.85 -10.17
N VAL A 104 -5.52 11.74 -10.20
CA VAL A 104 -6.44 12.48 -9.31
C VAL A 104 -7.13 11.57 -8.30
N GLN A 105 -7.65 10.42 -8.75
CA GLN A 105 -8.55 9.55 -7.98
C GLN A 105 -7.81 8.48 -7.17
N GLN A 106 -6.67 8.77 -6.64
CA GLN A 106 -5.72 7.85 -6.00
C GLN A 106 -6.28 7.20 -4.71
N ASP A 107 -7.48 6.62 -4.80
CA ASP A 107 -8.11 5.91 -3.70
C ASP A 107 -8.06 4.38 -3.89
N PHE A 108 -8.14 3.66 -2.78
CA PHE A 108 -8.05 2.20 -2.77
C PHE A 108 -9.14 1.52 -3.63
N TRP A 109 -10.38 2.03 -3.60
CA TRP A 109 -11.52 1.39 -4.26
C TRP A 109 -11.42 1.48 -5.77
N THR A 110 -10.97 2.63 -6.27
CA THR A 110 -10.66 2.84 -7.69
C THR A 110 -9.59 1.84 -8.14
N TYR A 111 -8.49 1.69 -7.39
CA TYR A 111 -7.46 0.70 -7.74
C TYR A 111 -7.95 -0.75 -7.67
N ALA A 112 -8.73 -1.11 -6.63
CA ALA A 112 -9.21 -2.47 -6.44
C ALA A 112 -10.17 -2.97 -7.53
N THR A 113 -10.79 -2.05 -8.25
CA THR A 113 -11.75 -2.34 -9.33
C THR A 113 -11.26 -1.98 -10.73
N LEU A 114 -10.04 -1.43 -10.82
CA LEU A 114 -9.44 -1.09 -12.12
C LEU A 114 -8.99 -2.36 -12.83
N SER A 115 -9.49 -2.58 -14.05
CA SER A 115 -8.99 -3.66 -14.90
C SER A 115 -7.52 -3.43 -15.27
N PRO A 116 -6.77 -4.43 -15.73
CA PRO A 116 -5.33 -4.31 -16.00
C PRO A 116 -5.03 -3.54 -17.30
N GLN A 117 -5.41 -2.25 -17.35
CA GLN A 117 -5.20 -1.34 -18.49
C GLN A 117 -3.73 -0.94 -18.69
N SER A 118 -2.81 -1.52 -17.97
CA SER A 118 -1.38 -1.26 -18.08
C SER A 118 -0.55 -2.51 -17.83
N THR A 119 0.66 -2.48 -18.33
CA THR A 119 1.75 -3.39 -17.96
C THR A 119 2.91 -2.59 -17.39
N SER A 120 4.06 -3.21 -17.14
CA SER A 120 5.29 -2.57 -16.67
C SER A 120 6.50 -3.36 -17.14
N LEU A 121 7.71 -2.79 -17.07
CA LEU A 121 8.92 -3.55 -17.38
C LEU A 121 9.15 -4.65 -16.33
N PHE A 122 9.00 -4.30 -15.05
CA PHE A 122 9.19 -5.20 -13.92
C PHE A 122 7.92 -5.28 -13.07
N GLY A 123 7.65 -6.43 -12.52
CA GLY A 123 6.52 -6.68 -11.64
C GLY A 123 6.96 -7.14 -10.26
N THR A 124 6.00 -7.31 -9.38
CA THR A 124 6.20 -7.88 -8.04
C THR A 124 5.47 -9.21 -7.94
N ASN A 125 6.19 -10.28 -7.64
CA ASN A 125 5.57 -11.58 -7.39
C ASN A 125 4.96 -11.64 -5.98
N TYR A 126 3.78 -12.19 -5.85
CA TYR A 126 3.10 -12.44 -4.58
C TYR A 126 3.15 -13.95 -4.26
N PRO A 127 3.19 -14.34 -2.98
CA PRO A 127 3.25 -13.53 -1.76
C PRO A 127 4.67 -13.12 -1.32
N SER A 128 5.72 -13.35 -2.12
CA SER A 128 7.11 -13.11 -1.73
C SER A 128 7.56 -11.65 -1.80
N TYR A 129 6.85 -10.83 -2.57
CA TYR A 129 7.24 -9.44 -2.92
C TYR A 129 8.58 -9.33 -3.64
N THR A 130 9.02 -10.43 -4.26
CA THR A 130 10.24 -10.45 -5.08
C THR A 130 9.99 -9.72 -6.39
N LEU A 131 10.91 -8.83 -6.75
CA LEU A 131 10.88 -8.15 -8.04
C LEU A 131 11.17 -9.19 -9.15
N VAL A 132 10.35 -9.18 -10.19
CA VAL A 132 10.42 -10.10 -11.32
C VAL A 132 10.31 -9.33 -12.64
N THR A 133 10.60 -9.98 -13.75
CA THR A 133 10.31 -9.43 -15.07
C THR A 133 8.81 -9.49 -15.37
N ALA A 134 8.32 -8.49 -16.11
CA ALA A 134 6.99 -8.47 -16.69
C ALA A 134 7.11 -8.30 -18.23
N LEU A 135 7.04 -7.10 -18.78
CA LEU A 135 7.30 -6.87 -20.21
C LEU A 135 8.79 -7.03 -20.56
N ALA A 136 9.70 -6.70 -19.66
CA ALA A 136 11.14 -6.89 -19.85
C ALA A 136 11.50 -8.38 -19.86
N SER A 137 12.37 -8.81 -20.76
CA SER A 137 12.85 -10.19 -20.84
C SER A 137 13.97 -10.51 -19.85
N GLU A 138 14.54 -9.51 -19.19
CA GLU A 138 15.54 -9.66 -18.12
C GLU A 138 15.48 -8.48 -17.13
N LEU A 139 15.91 -8.70 -15.89
CA LEU A 139 16.10 -7.63 -14.91
C LEU A 139 17.42 -6.90 -15.21
N VAL A 140 17.34 -5.69 -15.70
CA VAL A 140 18.51 -4.84 -15.93
C VAL A 140 18.80 -4.05 -14.67
N GLU A 141 19.82 -4.45 -13.91
CA GLU A 141 20.16 -3.88 -12.61
C GLU A 141 21.21 -2.77 -12.66
N VAL A 142 22.07 -2.77 -13.68
CA VAL A 142 23.25 -1.90 -13.76
C VAL A 142 23.09 -0.89 -14.89
N SER A 143 23.26 0.39 -14.56
CA SER A 143 23.27 1.49 -15.54
C SER A 143 24.55 1.51 -16.37
N GLU A 144 24.47 2.06 -17.57
CA GLU A 144 25.60 2.42 -18.41
C GLU A 144 25.94 3.90 -18.22
N ASP A 145 27.19 4.24 -17.87
CA ASP A 145 27.69 5.61 -17.85
C ASP A 145 27.94 6.08 -19.29
N ASN A 146 27.17 7.07 -19.76
CA ASN A 146 27.28 7.60 -21.10
C ASN A 146 28.52 8.53 -21.31
N GLY A 147 29.23 8.87 -20.20
CA GLY A 147 30.44 9.71 -20.22
C GLY A 147 30.19 11.21 -20.35
N ASP A 148 28.93 11.64 -20.34
CA ASP A 148 28.49 13.04 -20.39
C ASP A 148 27.77 13.49 -19.12
N GLY A 149 27.77 12.66 -18.09
CA GLY A 149 27.07 12.87 -16.81
C GLY A 149 25.66 12.29 -16.79
N THR A 150 25.26 11.58 -17.83
CA THR A 150 24.02 10.81 -17.87
C THR A 150 24.28 9.32 -17.76
N PHE A 151 23.26 8.58 -17.29
CA PHE A 151 23.28 7.14 -17.07
C PHE A 151 22.07 6.52 -17.74
N SER A 152 22.23 5.36 -18.37
CA SER A 152 21.16 4.71 -19.11
C SER A 152 20.98 3.25 -18.74
N TYR A 153 19.76 2.76 -18.88
CA TYR A 153 19.42 1.35 -18.88
C TYR A 153 18.86 0.98 -20.25
N THR A 154 19.45 -0.05 -20.88
CA THR A 154 18.96 -0.62 -22.13
C THR A 154 18.22 -1.91 -21.81
N VAL A 155 16.91 -1.93 -22.00
CA VAL A 155 16.03 -3.01 -21.55
C VAL A 155 15.44 -3.74 -22.75
N PRO A 156 15.77 -5.03 -22.95
CA PRO A 156 15.10 -5.86 -23.94
C PRO A 156 13.72 -6.29 -23.46
N LEU A 157 12.75 -6.32 -24.38
CA LEU A 157 11.37 -6.71 -24.12
C LEU A 157 11.07 -8.11 -24.67
N HIS A 158 10.08 -8.79 -24.06
CA HIS A 158 9.50 -9.98 -24.65
C HIS A 158 8.83 -9.64 -25.97
N GLN A 159 8.96 -10.51 -26.97
CA GLN A 159 8.33 -10.34 -28.29
C GLN A 159 7.05 -11.19 -28.36
N GLY A 160 6.05 -10.68 -29.07
CA GLY A 160 4.78 -11.39 -29.29
C GLY A 160 3.83 -11.34 -28.09
N ILE A 161 3.99 -10.37 -27.20
CA ILE A 161 3.00 -10.00 -26.19
C ILE A 161 2.04 -9.00 -26.82
N GLU A 162 0.75 -9.18 -26.61
CA GLU A 162 -0.33 -8.41 -27.21
C GLU A 162 -1.27 -7.86 -26.12
N TRP A 163 -1.85 -6.70 -26.41
CA TRP A 163 -3.03 -6.20 -25.72
C TRP A 163 -4.25 -7.06 -26.03
N SER A 164 -5.34 -6.94 -25.26
CA SER A 164 -6.58 -7.71 -25.46
C SER A 164 -7.23 -7.53 -26.84
N ASP A 165 -6.95 -6.44 -27.53
CA ASP A 165 -7.45 -6.18 -28.89
C ASP A 165 -6.51 -6.72 -30.00
N GLY A 166 -5.44 -7.43 -29.63
CA GLY A 166 -4.49 -8.07 -30.55
C GLY A 166 -3.38 -7.17 -31.08
N GLU A 167 -3.31 -5.89 -30.66
CA GLU A 167 -2.18 -5.02 -31.00
C GLU A 167 -0.97 -5.36 -30.10
N ALA A 168 0.24 -5.34 -30.70
CA ALA A 168 1.46 -5.70 -29.98
C ALA A 168 1.76 -4.73 -28.84
N ILE A 169 2.23 -5.25 -27.70
CA ILE A 169 2.84 -4.45 -26.65
C ILE A 169 4.32 -4.29 -26.97
N ASP A 170 4.76 -3.06 -27.20
CA ASP A 170 6.10 -2.78 -27.64
C ASP A 170 6.76 -1.56 -26.94
N ALA A 171 7.97 -1.22 -27.36
CA ALA A 171 8.76 -0.11 -26.81
C ALA A 171 8.09 1.26 -27.00
N ASN A 172 7.24 1.41 -28.03
CA ASN A 172 6.58 2.68 -28.31
C ASN A 172 5.49 2.98 -27.28
N ASP A 173 4.82 1.98 -26.70
CA ASP A 173 3.86 2.16 -25.60
C ASP A 173 4.50 2.83 -24.38
N MET A 174 5.72 2.42 -24.02
CA MET A 174 6.46 3.06 -22.92
C MET A 174 6.90 4.48 -23.26
N VAL A 175 7.39 4.69 -24.49
CA VAL A 175 7.80 6.03 -24.98
C VAL A 175 6.60 6.97 -24.99
N PHE A 176 5.46 6.51 -25.49
CA PHE A 176 4.20 7.26 -25.50
C PHE A 176 3.75 7.62 -24.08
N THR A 177 3.76 6.66 -23.16
CA THR A 177 3.35 6.88 -21.77
C THR A 177 4.23 7.95 -21.11
N TYR A 178 5.56 7.83 -21.23
CA TYR A 178 6.52 8.80 -20.70
C TYR A 178 6.31 10.20 -21.30
N GLN A 179 6.15 10.29 -22.62
CA GLN A 179 5.94 11.57 -23.31
C GLN A 179 4.63 12.23 -22.86
N THR A 180 3.57 11.44 -22.69
CA THR A 180 2.28 11.93 -22.24
C THR A 180 2.37 12.47 -20.80
N VAL A 181 3.04 11.74 -19.89
CA VAL A 181 3.29 12.20 -18.52
C VAL A 181 4.03 13.54 -18.51
N ARG A 182 5.08 13.66 -19.29
CA ARG A 182 5.91 14.87 -19.41
C ARG A 182 5.15 16.02 -20.05
N ASP A 183 4.56 15.80 -21.21
CA ASP A 183 4.04 16.88 -22.08
C ASP A 183 2.71 17.43 -21.57
N LEU A 184 1.89 16.59 -20.91
CA LEU A 184 0.63 17.01 -20.28
C LEU A 184 0.79 17.40 -18.82
N GLY A 185 1.96 17.19 -18.22
CA GLY A 185 2.21 17.53 -16.81
C GLY A 185 1.35 16.71 -15.87
N MET A 186 1.33 15.39 -16.05
CA MET A 186 0.58 14.48 -15.18
C MET A 186 1.08 14.56 -13.74
N LEU A 187 0.20 14.31 -12.79
CA LEU A 187 0.44 14.45 -11.35
C LEU A 187 0.30 13.10 -10.63
N GLY A 188 0.18 13.15 -9.32
CA GLY A 188 -0.11 11.97 -8.52
C GLY A 188 0.94 10.87 -8.63
N ALA A 189 0.49 9.63 -8.82
CA ALA A 189 1.37 8.48 -8.95
C ALA A 189 2.23 8.51 -10.22
N TRP A 190 1.80 9.21 -11.27
CA TRP A 190 2.59 9.38 -12.49
C TRP A 190 3.92 10.10 -12.22
N THR A 191 3.98 11.06 -11.29
CA THR A 191 5.24 11.75 -10.94
C THR A 191 6.22 10.87 -10.19
N TYR A 192 5.73 9.89 -9.46
CA TYR A 192 6.55 8.87 -8.81
C TYR A 192 7.06 7.83 -9.82
N ASN A 193 6.17 7.36 -10.68
CA ASN A 193 6.48 6.38 -11.71
C ASN A 193 7.48 6.92 -12.74
N TYR A 194 7.35 8.20 -13.08
CA TYR A 194 8.23 8.89 -14.04
C TYR A 194 8.79 10.16 -13.38
N PRO A 195 9.81 10.04 -12.50
CA PRO A 195 10.39 11.17 -11.76
C PRO A 195 11.25 12.05 -12.69
N LEU A 196 10.62 12.99 -13.37
CA LEU A 196 11.25 13.84 -14.39
C LEU A 196 12.32 14.76 -13.79
N ALA A 197 13.44 14.93 -14.50
CA ALA A 197 14.36 16.02 -14.23
C ALA A 197 13.70 17.36 -14.59
N THR A 198 13.71 18.32 -13.67
CA THR A 198 13.07 19.63 -13.84
C THR A 198 14.08 20.76 -13.68
N GLU A 199 13.92 21.85 -14.43
CA GLU A 199 14.74 23.05 -14.31
C GLU A 199 14.10 24.03 -13.31
N GLY A 200 14.86 24.39 -12.27
CA GLY A 200 14.44 25.36 -11.29
C GLY A 200 14.55 26.81 -11.80
N GLU A 201 13.92 27.76 -11.13
CA GLU A 201 13.96 29.20 -11.48
C GLU A 201 15.38 29.79 -11.46
N ASP A 202 16.29 29.19 -10.71
CA ASP A 202 17.71 29.57 -10.61
C ASP A 202 18.60 28.92 -11.70
N GLY A 203 18.01 28.11 -12.60
CA GLY A 203 18.70 27.37 -13.64
C GLY A 203 19.38 26.09 -13.15
N SER A 204 19.14 25.64 -11.92
CA SER A 204 19.51 24.31 -11.44
C SER A 204 18.62 23.25 -12.07
N VAL A 205 19.17 22.04 -12.30
CA VAL A 205 18.40 20.89 -12.81
C VAL A 205 18.35 19.84 -11.71
N SER A 206 17.13 19.41 -11.35
CA SER A 206 16.94 18.34 -10.38
C SER A 206 17.44 17.00 -10.92
N GLN A 207 17.80 16.09 -10.02
CA GLN A 207 18.04 14.69 -10.40
C GLN A 207 16.72 14.06 -10.86
N GLY A 208 16.77 13.33 -11.98
CA GLY A 208 15.58 12.69 -12.52
C GLY A 208 15.77 12.07 -13.89
N LEU A 209 14.68 11.51 -14.38
CA LEU A 209 14.52 10.94 -15.71
C LEU A 209 14.60 12.03 -16.77
N THR A 210 15.44 11.85 -17.77
CA THR A 210 15.64 12.84 -18.85
C THR A 210 15.09 12.38 -20.19
N ASN A 211 15.08 11.06 -20.46
CA ASN A 211 14.58 10.53 -21.72
C ASN A 211 14.20 9.05 -21.61
N ILE A 212 13.18 8.67 -22.39
CA ILE A 212 12.89 7.27 -22.74
C ILE A 212 12.77 7.24 -24.27
N GLU A 213 13.49 6.32 -24.90
CA GLU A 213 13.49 6.13 -26.37
C GLU A 213 13.41 4.65 -26.73
N ALA A 214 12.70 4.34 -27.80
CA ALA A 214 12.72 3.03 -28.44
C ALA A 214 13.98 2.97 -29.35
N ILE A 215 14.86 2.00 -29.07
CA ILE A 215 15.99 1.69 -29.93
C ILE A 215 15.53 0.88 -31.16
N ASP A 216 14.61 -0.02 -30.91
CA ASP A 216 13.78 -0.77 -31.84
C ASP A 216 12.46 -1.13 -31.17
N ASP A 217 11.58 -1.86 -31.86
CA ASP A 217 10.23 -2.20 -31.35
C ASP A 217 10.26 -2.98 -30.00
N TYR A 218 11.38 -3.66 -29.71
CA TYR A 218 11.50 -4.51 -28.50
C TYR A 218 12.73 -4.16 -27.66
N THR A 219 13.22 -2.93 -27.75
CA THR A 219 14.34 -2.45 -26.91
C THR A 219 14.10 -1.01 -26.49
N VAL A 220 13.97 -0.78 -25.20
CA VAL A 220 13.79 0.55 -24.60
C VAL A 220 15.12 1.02 -24.00
N LYS A 221 15.46 2.29 -24.20
CA LYS A 221 16.53 2.96 -23.48
C LYS A 221 15.97 4.05 -22.57
N VAL A 222 16.25 3.92 -21.26
CA VAL A 222 15.83 4.86 -20.22
C VAL A 222 17.06 5.62 -19.73
N THR A 223 17.03 6.96 -19.73
CA THR A 223 18.18 7.82 -19.42
C THR A 223 17.89 8.77 -18.28
N PHE A 224 18.81 8.85 -17.30
CA PHE A 224 18.78 9.74 -16.14
C PHE A 224 19.98 10.70 -16.18
N ASN A 225 19.88 11.86 -15.52
CA ASN A 225 21.01 12.78 -15.30
C ASN A 225 21.82 12.48 -14.04
N PHE A 226 21.66 11.30 -13.46
CA PHE A 226 22.40 10.77 -12.32
C PHE A 226 22.35 9.23 -12.38
N ASP A 227 23.12 8.54 -11.53
CA ASP A 227 23.09 7.07 -11.43
C ASP A 227 22.06 6.62 -10.39
N PRO A 228 20.80 6.25 -10.77
CA PRO A 228 19.75 5.95 -9.81
C PRO A 228 19.95 4.58 -9.17
N GLY A 229 19.55 4.45 -7.89
CA GLY A 229 19.43 3.18 -7.20
C GLY A 229 18.10 2.47 -7.45
N LEU A 230 17.88 1.40 -6.69
CA LEU A 230 16.72 0.50 -6.83
C LEU A 230 15.38 1.22 -6.75
N SER A 231 15.20 2.14 -5.80
CA SER A 231 13.90 2.78 -5.56
C SER A 231 13.46 3.64 -6.75
N ILE A 232 14.39 4.29 -7.44
CA ILE A 232 14.10 5.13 -8.62
C ILE A 232 14.02 4.29 -9.90
N TRP A 233 14.93 3.31 -10.04
CA TRP A 233 14.98 2.51 -11.26
C TRP A 233 14.01 1.33 -11.21
N GLN A 234 14.30 0.30 -10.42
CA GLN A 234 13.56 -0.96 -10.49
C GLN A 234 12.15 -0.85 -9.89
N TYR A 235 12.02 -0.22 -8.72
CA TYR A 235 10.73 -0.01 -8.05
C TYR A 235 10.02 1.31 -8.45
N GLY A 236 10.70 2.19 -9.17
CA GLY A 236 10.15 3.39 -9.77
C GLY A 236 9.84 3.18 -11.25
N VAL A 237 10.71 3.69 -12.14
CA VAL A 237 10.47 3.69 -13.61
C VAL A 237 10.32 2.28 -14.20
N GLY A 238 11.06 1.29 -13.68
CA GLY A 238 10.92 -0.10 -14.14
C GLY A 238 9.58 -0.75 -13.81
N SER A 239 8.94 -0.33 -12.72
CA SER A 239 7.60 -0.78 -12.33
C SER A 239 6.49 0.22 -12.68
N ALA A 240 6.82 1.25 -13.49
CA ALA A 240 5.87 2.26 -13.94
C ALA A 240 4.83 1.67 -14.89
N SER A 241 3.59 2.14 -14.78
CA SER A 241 2.52 1.78 -15.70
C SER A 241 2.85 2.18 -17.13
N ILE A 242 2.70 1.26 -18.07
CA ILE A 242 2.83 1.42 -19.52
C ILE A 242 1.43 1.16 -20.11
N VAL A 243 0.92 2.05 -20.95
CA VAL A 243 -0.45 1.97 -21.49
C VAL A 243 -0.43 1.91 -23.02
N ALA A 244 -1.50 1.41 -23.62
CA ALA A 244 -1.66 1.20 -25.05
C ALA A 244 -1.67 2.54 -25.83
N GLU A 245 -0.60 2.85 -26.59
CA GLU A 245 -0.49 4.07 -27.39
C GLU A 245 -1.65 4.20 -28.38
N HIS A 246 -1.96 3.12 -29.12
CA HIS A 246 -2.96 3.13 -30.18
C HIS A 246 -4.37 3.51 -29.69
N TYR A 247 -4.71 3.20 -28.43
CA TYR A 247 -5.97 3.59 -27.83
C TYR A 247 -5.90 5.01 -27.23
N TRP A 248 -4.89 5.29 -26.41
CA TRP A 248 -4.86 6.50 -25.62
C TRP A 248 -4.42 7.75 -26.38
N SER A 249 -3.65 7.60 -27.47
CA SER A 249 -3.11 8.73 -28.27
C SER A 249 -4.19 9.70 -28.80
N GLN A 250 -5.41 9.22 -29.04
CA GLN A 250 -6.52 10.05 -29.50
C GLN A 250 -7.04 11.04 -28.44
N PHE A 251 -6.71 10.84 -27.16
CA PHE A 251 -7.19 11.65 -26.04
C PHE A 251 -6.13 12.62 -25.50
N THR A 252 -4.92 12.66 -26.04
CA THR A 252 -3.78 13.44 -25.52
C THR A 252 -3.74 14.89 -26.02
N THR A 253 -4.89 15.47 -26.37
CA THR A 253 -4.98 16.88 -26.76
C THR A 253 -4.59 17.81 -25.61
N ASP A 254 -5.01 17.48 -24.41
CA ASP A 254 -4.69 18.12 -23.15
C ASP A 254 -5.00 17.16 -21.98
N ARG A 255 -4.49 17.50 -20.77
CA ARG A 255 -4.66 16.65 -19.58
C ARG A 255 -6.14 16.44 -19.21
N GLU A 256 -6.98 17.47 -19.29
CA GLU A 256 -8.41 17.36 -18.92
C GLU A 256 -9.14 16.36 -19.85
N THR A 257 -8.86 16.41 -21.15
CA THR A 257 -9.39 15.47 -22.14
C THR A 257 -8.97 14.04 -21.85
N LEU A 258 -7.69 13.82 -21.50
CA LEU A 258 -7.17 12.49 -21.17
C LEU A 258 -7.80 11.91 -19.89
N LEU A 259 -7.91 12.71 -18.82
CA LEU A 259 -8.52 12.27 -17.57
C LEU A 259 -10.01 11.98 -17.70
N ALA A 260 -10.71 12.65 -18.62
CA ALA A 260 -12.13 12.45 -18.89
C ALA A 260 -12.43 11.36 -19.96
N ALA A 261 -11.40 10.72 -20.52
CA ALA A 261 -11.57 9.70 -21.53
C ALA A 261 -12.23 8.44 -20.96
N PRO A 262 -13.03 7.68 -21.75
CA PRO A 262 -13.61 6.43 -21.29
C PRO A 262 -12.51 5.38 -21.07
N GLY A 263 -12.40 4.86 -19.86
CA GLY A 263 -11.44 3.82 -19.53
C GLY A 263 -11.99 2.40 -19.68
N ASP A 264 -13.30 2.26 -19.67
CA ASP A 264 -14.02 0.99 -19.79
C ASP A 264 -13.90 0.29 -21.15
N GLY A 265 -13.39 1.00 -22.15
CA GLY A 265 -13.09 0.45 -23.47
C GLY A 265 -11.59 0.38 -23.78
N ALA A 266 -10.71 0.63 -22.80
CA ALA A 266 -9.29 0.56 -23.00
C ALA A 266 -8.79 -0.89 -23.06
N PRO A 267 -7.85 -1.23 -23.99
CA PRO A 267 -7.24 -2.54 -24.02
C PRO A 267 -6.54 -2.88 -22.70
N VAL A 268 -6.52 -4.15 -22.35
CA VAL A 268 -5.93 -4.66 -21.11
C VAL A 268 -4.75 -5.57 -21.39
N ALA A 269 -3.81 -5.63 -20.44
CA ALA A 269 -2.68 -6.55 -20.43
C ALA A 269 -2.90 -7.67 -19.40
N GLY A 270 -4.08 -8.29 -19.42
CA GLY A 270 -4.50 -9.31 -18.47
C GLY A 270 -5.63 -10.17 -19.01
N ALA A 271 -6.21 -11.01 -18.18
CA ALA A 271 -7.20 -12.00 -18.59
C ALA A 271 -8.66 -11.51 -18.51
N PHE A 272 -8.89 -10.28 -18.04
CA PHE A 272 -10.24 -9.75 -17.84
C PHE A 272 -10.37 -8.33 -18.39
N GLU A 273 -11.46 -8.09 -19.11
CA GLU A 273 -11.89 -6.77 -19.54
C GLU A 273 -13.12 -6.29 -18.75
N TYR A 274 -13.47 -5.02 -18.87
CA TYR A 274 -14.73 -4.53 -18.36
C TYR A 274 -15.90 -5.08 -19.16
N GLY A 275 -16.83 -5.73 -18.46
CA GLY A 275 -18.14 -6.06 -18.96
C GLY A 275 -19.18 -4.97 -18.62
N THR A 276 -20.23 -5.35 -17.89
CA THR A 276 -21.28 -4.41 -17.48
C THR A 276 -20.84 -3.54 -16.31
N LEU A 277 -20.99 -2.22 -16.46
CA LEU A 277 -20.73 -1.24 -15.39
C LEU A 277 -22.05 -0.51 -15.06
N GLU A 278 -22.50 -0.57 -13.79
CA GLU A 278 -23.65 0.20 -13.29
C GLU A 278 -23.21 0.98 -12.04
N SER A 279 -22.86 2.25 -12.24
CA SER A 279 -22.36 3.13 -11.19
C SER A 279 -23.30 3.18 -10.00
N GLY A 280 -22.75 3.03 -8.79
CA GLY A 280 -23.51 2.97 -7.55
C GLY A 280 -24.22 1.63 -7.28
N ALA A 281 -24.01 0.61 -8.11
CA ALA A 281 -24.62 -0.71 -7.96
C ALA A 281 -23.61 -1.86 -8.08
N PHE A 282 -23.02 -2.08 -9.23
CA PHE A 282 -22.08 -3.17 -9.46
C PHE A 282 -21.19 -2.93 -10.68
N TYR A 283 -20.06 -3.67 -10.73
CA TYR A 283 -19.11 -3.71 -11.86
C TYR A 283 -18.78 -5.16 -12.16
N VAL A 284 -18.53 -5.46 -13.43
CA VAL A 284 -18.21 -6.83 -13.86
C VAL A 284 -16.93 -6.81 -14.68
N TRP A 285 -16.03 -7.74 -14.39
CA TRP A 285 -14.95 -8.13 -15.28
C TRP A 285 -15.34 -9.42 -15.97
N GLU A 286 -15.21 -9.46 -17.28
CA GLU A 286 -15.50 -10.62 -18.11
C GLU A 286 -14.19 -11.20 -18.64
N TYR A 287 -14.10 -12.53 -18.71
CA TYR A 287 -12.95 -13.23 -19.26
C TYR A 287 -12.80 -12.87 -20.74
N ASP A 288 -11.58 -12.49 -21.12
CA ASP A 288 -11.20 -12.27 -22.51
C ASP A 288 -10.84 -13.62 -23.14
N GLU A 289 -11.64 -14.07 -24.13
CA GLU A 289 -11.45 -15.37 -24.82
C GLU A 289 -10.16 -15.40 -25.66
N ASP A 290 -9.64 -14.24 -26.07
CA ASP A 290 -8.42 -14.08 -26.86
C ASP A 290 -7.17 -13.86 -25.98
N THR A 291 -7.32 -13.86 -24.66
CA THR A 291 -6.20 -13.65 -23.72
C THR A 291 -5.08 -14.67 -23.90
N MET A 292 -3.86 -14.19 -23.86
CA MET A 292 -2.68 -15.08 -23.78
C MET A 292 -2.25 -15.39 -22.31
N TRP A 293 -2.82 -14.72 -21.33
CA TRP A 293 -2.41 -14.76 -19.95
C TRP A 293 -3.16 -15.83 -19.15
N PHE A 294 -2.78 -17.10 -19.37
CA PHE A 294 -3.32 -18.23 -18.61
C PHE A 294 -2.31 -19.37 -18.50
N GLY A 295 -2.42 -20.17 -17.43
CA GLY A 295 -1.69 -21.43 -17.29
C GLY A 295 -0.21 -21.28 -16.91
N GLY A 296 0.21 -20.12 -16.41
CA GLY A 296 1.56 -19.94 -15.90
C GLY A 296 1.77 -20.69 -14.58
N ASP A 297 2.82 -21.53 -14.50
CA ASP A 297 3.18 -22.25 -13.30
C ASP A 297 4.06 -21.39 -12.40
N ASN A 298 3.60 -21.16 -11.18
CA ASN A 298 4.28 -20.38 -10.15
C ASN A 298 4.83 -21.30 -9.05
N THR A 299 6.02 -21.00 -8.55
CA THR A 299 6.55 -21.57 -7.32
C THR A 299 7.24 -20.48 -6.50
N VAL A 300 6.83 -20.34 -5.24
CA VAL A 300 7.41 -19.39 -4.29
C VAL A 300 8.03 -20.16 -3.14
N TYR A 301 9.28 -19.84 -2.81
CA TYR A 301 10.10 -20.49 -1.80
C TYR A 301 10.14 -19.68 -0.51
N ALA A 302 10.20 -20.35 0.62
CA ALA A 302 10.22 -19.71 1.94
C ALA A 302 11.38 -18.69 2.14
N ASN A 303 12.48 -18.84 1.40
CA ASN A 303 13.61 -17.91 1.43
C ASN A 303 13.47 -16.73 0.45
N GLY A 304 12.26 -16.53 -0.11
CA GLY A 304 11.94 -15.41 -1.00
C GLY A 304 12.29 -15.65 -2.47
N GLY A 305 12.74 -16.87 -2.83
CA GLY A 305 12.95 -17.23 -4.24
C GLY A 305 11.62 -17.45 -4.97
N VAL A 306 11.61 -17.19 -6.27
CA VAL A 306 10.46 -17.41 -7.15
C VAL A 306 10.88 -18.07 -8.44
N SER A 307 10.04 -18.95 -8.95
CA SER A 307 10.16 -19.57 -10.27
C SER A 307 8.81 -19.45 -10.98
N TYR A 308 8.85 -19.01 -12.22
CA TYR A 308 7.69 -18.87 -13.08
C TYR A 308 7.94 -19.54 -14.43
N ASN A 309 6.93 -20.20 -15.00
CA ASN A 309 7.00 -20.76 -16.35
C ASN A 309 5.63 -20.67 -17.04
N LEU A 310 5.56 -19.83 -18.07
CA LEU A 310 4.42 -19.77 -18.99
C LEU A 310 4.81 -20.46 -20.29
N ASP A 311 4.14 -21.58 -20.61
CA ASP A 311 4.32 -22.36 -21.84
C ASP A 311 2.97 -22.98 -22.23
N ASN A 312 1.97 -22.11 -22.49
CA ASN A 312 0.60 -22.50 -22.78
C ASN A 312 0.30 -22.70 -24.27
N GLY A 313 1.30 -22.52 -25.13
CA GLY A 313 1.18 -22.69 -26.58
C GLY A 313 0.56 -21.48 -27.33
N VAL A 314 0.08 -20.47 -26.63
CA VAL A 314 -0.50 -19.23 -27.19
C VAL A 314 0.45 -18.04 -26.96
N ALA A 315 0.79 -17.78 -25.70
CA ALA A 315 1.77 -16.76 -25.35
C ALA A 315 3.19 -17.13 -25.81
N PRO A 316 4.08 -16.15 -26.00
CA PRO A 316 5.50 -16.41 -26.04
C PRO A 316 5.93 -17.12 -24.75
N LYS A 317 6.88 -18.05 -24.89
CA LYS A 317 7.38 -18.75 -23.70
C LYS A 317 8.12 -17.79 -22.79
N ILE A 318 7.61 -17.62 -21.56
CA ILE A 318 8.19 -16.76 -20.53
C ILE A 318 8.60 -17.64 -19.34
N SER A 319 9.86 -17.58 -18.93
CA SER A 319 10.31 -18.27 -17.73
C SER A 319 11.40 -17.47 -17.03
N TYR A 320 11.33 -17.44 -15.71
CA TYR A 320 12.35 -16.80 -14.88
C TYR A 320 12.50 -17.51 -13.53
N GLU A 321 13.67 -17.31 -12.93
CA GLU A 321 13.99 -17.73 -11.58
C GLU A 321 14.75 -16.59 -10.89
N PHE A 322 14.26 -16.13 -9.73
CA PHE A 322 14.86 -15.06 -8.97
C PHE A 322 14.98 -15.43 -7.49
N GLY A 323 15.95 -14.88 -6.81
CA GLY A 323 16.14 -15.05 -5.38
C GLY A 323 16.69 -16.44 -4.97
N ASP A 324 16.45 -16.82 -3.73
CA ASP A 324 16.93 -18.10 -3.14
C ASP A 324 15.86 -19.19 -3.27
N LEU A 325 16.04 -20.07 -4.25
CA LEU A 325 15.13 -21.19 -4.59
C LEU A 325 15.21 -22.35 -3.58
N SER A 326 15.49 -22.09 -2.32
CA SER A 326 15.59 -23.13 -1.29
C SER A 326 14.53 -22.96 -0.19
N GLY A 327 14.36 -24.03 0.61
CA GLY A 327 13.36 -24.09 1.67
C GLY A 327 12.05 -24.73 1.22
N ASP A 328 11.03 -24.64 2.09
CA ASP A 328 9.68 -25.08 1.74
C ASP A 328 9.10 -24.17 0.64
N SER A 329 8.19 -24.67 -0.16
CA SER A 329 7.60 -23.90 -1.27
C SER A 329 6.11 -24.14 -1.39
N ILE A 330 5.42 -23.15 -1.95
CA ILE A 330 4.05 -23.25 -2.45
C ILE A 330 4.06 -23.13 -3.96
N SER A 331 3.17 -23.84 -4.63
CA SER A 331 3.07 -23.81 -6.10
C SER A 331 1.62 -23.78 -6.53
N TRP A 332 1.35 -23.04 -7.60
CA TRP A 332 0.04 -22.99 -8.25
C TRP A 332 0.21 -22.74 -9.74
N THR A 333 -0.85 -23.01 -10.50
CA THR A 333 -0.94 -22.59 -11.90
C THR A 333 -1.92 -21.43 -11.99
N ASP A 334 -1.59 -20.39 -12.76
CA ASP A 334 -2.47 -19.26 -12.96
C ASP A 334 -3.71 -19.67 -13.76
N GLY A 335 -4.87 -19.05 -13.36
CA GLY A 335 -6.12 -19.16 -14.10
C GLY A 335 -6.08 -18.39 -15.43
N PRO A 336 -7.22 -17.83 -15.83
CA PRO A 336 -8.44 -17.70 -15.04
C PRO A 336 -9.22 -18.99 -14.86
N TYR A 337 -9.79 -19.14 -13.65
CA TYR A 337 -10.65 -20.29 -13.31
C TYR A 337 -12.14 -19.91 -13.21
N VAL A 338 -12.46 -18.63 -13.35
CA VAL A 338 -13.81 -18.08 -13.38
C VAL A 338 -13.97 -17.25 -14.65
N GLY A 339 -15.17 -17.28 -15.24
CA GLY A 339 -15.48 -16.47 -16.43
C GLY A 339 -15.89 -15.04 -16.11
N THR A 340 -16.23 -14.78 -14.84
CA THR A 340 -16.73 -13.47 -14.42
C THR A 340 -16.27 -13.14 -13.01
N VAL A 341 -15.87 -11.89 -12.79
CA VAL A 341 -15.65 -11.30 -11.47
C VAL A 341 -16.66 -10.18 -11.27
N GLU A 342 -17.55 -10.33 -10.30
CA GLU A 342 -18.61 -9.36 -10.01
C GLU A 342 -18.28 -8.59 -8.73
N PHE A 343 -18.25 -7.26 -8.81
CA PHE A 343 -18.05 -6.35 -7.67
C PHE A 343 -19.39 -5.70 -7.33
N SER A 344 -20.04 -6.18 -6.28
CA SER A 344 -21.32 -5.62 -5.79
C SER A 344 -21.07 -4.52 -4.77
N LEU A 345 -21.64 -3.33 -4.97
CA LEU A 345 -21.49 -2.18 -4.08
C LEU A 345 -22.53 -2.18 -2.96
N TYR A 346 -22.06 -2.03 -1.74
CA TYR A 346 -22.87 -1.88 -0.53
C TYR A 346 -22.68 -0.51 0.10
N GLY A 347 -23.67 -0.02 0.83
CA GLY A 347 -23.65 1.32 1.40
C GLY A 347 -22.66 1.52 2.55
N ASP A 348 -22.23 0.44 3.19
CA ASP A 348 -21.21 0.43 4.26
C ASP A 348 -20.66 -0.98 4.50
N GLN A 349 -19.63 -1.06 5.33
CA GLN A 349 -18.97 -2.32 5.71
C GLN A 349 -19.93 -3.34 6.33
N ASP A 350 -20.85 -2.91 7.19
CA ASP A 350 -21.75 -3.82 7.89
C ASP A 350 -22.76 -4.44 6.92
N ALA A 351 -23.24 -3.68 5.92
CA ALA A 351 -24.09 -4.18 4.84
C ALA A 351 -23.36 -5.19 3.95
N ALA A 352 -22.10 -4.93 3.57
CA ALA A 352 -21.29 -5.86 2.79
C ALA A 352 -21.08 -7.20 3.53
N TYR A 353 -20.76 -7.15 4.81
CA TYR A 353 -20.61 -8.39 5.59
C TYR A 353 -21.93 -9.10 5.90
N LEU A 354 -23.06 -8.39 5.93
CA LEU A 354 -24.37 -9.04 5.98
C LEU A 354 -24.67 -9.82 4.69
N ALA A 355 -24.37 -9.24 3.54
CA ALA A 355 -24.48 -9.91 2.24
C ALA A 355 -23.56 -11.14 2.17
N PHE A 356 -22.33 -11.01 2.66
CA PHE A 356 -21.37 -12.12 2.79
C PHE A 356 -21.94 -13.24 3.69
N GLN A 357 -22.51 -12.93 4.85
CA GLN A 357 -23.14 -13.91 5.74
C GLN A 357 -24.35 -14.62 5.07
N ASN A 358 -25.09 -13.91 4.23
CA ASN A 358 -26.21 -14.46 3.50
C ASN A 358 -25.78 -15.33 2.29
N GLY A 359 -24.51 -15.35 1.91
CA GLY A 359 -24.00 -16.04 0.73
C GLY A 359 -24.26 -15.30 -0.59
N GLU A 360 -24.49 -13.99 -0.54
CA GLU A 360 -24.69 -13.15 -1.71
C GLU A 360 -23.36 -12.80 -2.39
N VAL A 361 -22.27 -12.73 -1.61
CA VAL A 361 -20.88 -12.54 -2.08
C VAL A 361 -19.95 -13.57 -1.46
N ASP A 362 -18.85 -13.85 -2.14
CA ASP A 362 -17.86 -14.87 -1.77
C ASP A 362 -16.73 -14.32 -0.90
N PHE A 363 -16.40 -13.04 -1.09
CA PHE A 363 -15.37 -12.30 -0.36
C PHE A 363 -15.75 -10.82 -0.29
N VAL A 364 -15.36 -10.15 0.79
CA VAL A 364 -15.52 -8.69 0.91
C VAL A 364 -14.13 -8.05 0.88
N ILE A 365 -13.87 -7.25 -0.12
CA ILE A 365 -12.66 -6.43 -0.19
C ILE A 365 -12.71 -5.41 0.95
N ASN A 366 -11.75 -5.49 1.87
CA ASN A 366 -11.67 -4.63 3.04
C ASN A 366 -10.23 -4.32 3.45
N PRO A 367 -9.65 -3.20 3.00
CA PRO A 367 -8.28 -2.83 3.31
C PRO A 367 -8.04 -2.52 4.80
N LEU A 368 -9.10 -2.40 5.59
CA LEU A 368 -9.02 -2.16 7.04
C LEU A 368 -9.04 -3.44 7.87
N GLY A 369 -9.35 -4.57 7.23
CA GLY A 369 -9.59 -5.84 7.91
C GLY A 369 -10.91 -5.86 8.70
N LEU A 370 -11.31 -7.05 9.10
CA LEU A 370 -12.49 -7.29 9.95
C LEU A 370 -12.28 -6.75 11.36
N LYS A 371 -13.31 -6.10 11.89
CA LYS A 371 -13.37 -5.80 13.32
C LYS A 371 -13.46 -7.10 14.11
N ARG A 372 -12.67 -7.23 15.16
CA ARG A 372 -12.59 -8.45 15.98
C ARG A 372 -13.96 -8.98 16.46
N ASN A 373 -14.89 -8.10 16.81
CA ASN A 373 -16.23 -8.48 17.23
C ASN A 373 -17.11 -9.11 16.13
N ALA A 374 -16.77 -8.90 14.86
CA ALA A 374 -17.45 -9.52 13.72
C ALA A 374 -16.97 -10.96 13.48
N VAL A 375 -15.72 -11.27 13.81
CA VAL A 375 -15.05 -12.57 13.53
C VAL A 375 -15.82 -13.75 14.16
N GLU A 376 -16.22 -13.66 15.44
CA GLU A 376 -16.96 -14.73 16.13
C GLU A 376 -18.31 -15.03 15.45
N SER A 377 -18.97 -13.99 14.95
CA SER A 377 -20.23 -14.13 14.22
C SER A 377 -20.05 -14.84 12.88
N LEU A 378 -18.96 -14.51 12.16
CA LEU A 378 -18.64 -15.12 10.87
C LEU A 378 -18.25 -16.58 11.01
N ILE A 379 -17.36 -16.91 11.94
CA ILE A 379 -16.97 -18.31 12.24
C ILE A 379 -18.20 -19.16 12.59
N SER A 380 -19.16 -18.59 13.31
CA SER A 380 -20.37 -19.30 13.72
C SER A 380 -21.33 -19.59 12.55
N ALA A 381 -21.18 -18.93 11.39
CA ALA A 381 -22.00 -19.15 10.20
C ALA A 381 -21.72 -20.51 9.52
N GLY A 382 -20.50 -21.07 9.68
CA GLY A 382 -20.19 -22.48 9.35
C GLY A 382 -19.67 -22.74 7.93
N ASP A 383 -19.79 -21.80 6.99
CA ASP A 383 -19.32 -21.92 5.60
C ASP A 383 -18.28 -20.84 5.29
N VAL A 384 -17.45 -20.49 6.28
CA VAL A 384 -16.54 -19.35 6.23
C VAL A 384 -15.19 -19.75 6.77
N GLU A 385 -14.15 -19.43 6.04
CA GLU A 385 -12.77 -19.44 6.48
C GLU A 385 -12.37 -18.04 6.93
N VAL A 386 -11.65 -17.97 8.05
CA VAL A 386 -11.10 -16.70 8.58
C VAL A 386 -9.60 -16.80 8.63
N ILE A 387 -8.94 -15.86 8.00
CA ILE A 387 -7.48 -15.75 7.97
C ILE A 387 -7.01 -14.50 8.71
N THR A 388 -5.75 -14.51 9.11
CA THR A 388 -5.10 -13.38 9.76
C THR A 388 -3.73 -13.20 9.15
N ASN A 389 -3.54 -12.07 8.50
CA ASN A 389 -2.31 -11.67 7.86
C ASN A 389 -1.59 -10.56 8.64
N GLN A 390 -0.32 -10.35 8.32
CA GLN A 390 0.42 -9.22 8.87
C GLN A 390 0.18 -7.98 8.01
N SER A 391 0.09 -6.82 8.67
CA SER A 391 0.09 -5.54 7.96
C SER A 391 1.51 -5.12 7.59
N ASN A 392 1.70 -4.54 6.43
CA ASN A 392 2.94 -3.85 6.06
C ASN A 392 2.92 -2.43 6.64
N GLY A 393 3.01 -2.37 7.94
CA GLY A 393 2.98 -1.10 8.64
C GLY A 393 3.11 -1.30 10.15
N TYR A 394 3.26 -0.18 10.86
CA TYR A 394 3.42 -0.20 12.30
C TYR A 394 2.82 1.02 12.99
N ARG A 395 2.68 0.90 14.30
CA ARG A 395 2.25 1.98 15.20
C ARG A 395 3.39 2.32 16.13
N TYR A 396 3.60 3.61 16.40
CA TYR A 396 4.75 4.11 17.12
C TYR A 396 4.42 5.32 17.98
N MET A 397 5.29 5.57 18.96
CA MET A 397 5.38 6.84 19.69
C MET A 397 6.63 7.58 19.21
N ALA A 398 6.46 8.80 18.74
CA ALA A 398 7.55 9.67 18.29
C ALA A 398 8.03 10.58 19.43
N PHE A 399 9.32 10.90 19.37
CA PHE A 399 9.96 11.94 20.17
C PHE A 399 10.39 13.08 19.25
N ASN A 400 10.11 14.34 19.62
CA ASN A 400 10.70 15.47 18.93
C ASN A 400 12.18 15.57 19.32
N THR A 401 13.07 15.27 18.36
CA THR A 401 14.52 15.17 18.61
C THR A 401 15.30 16.43 18.22
N ARG A 402 14.60 17.48 17.77
CA ARG A 402 15.23 18.74 17.34
C ARG A 402 16.02 19.37 18.46
N GLU A 403 17.15 20.00 18.13
CA GLU A 403 17.99 20.68 19.09
C GLU A 403 17.22 21.73 19.91
N GLY A 404 17.35 21.65 21.23
CA GLY A 404 16.65 22.54 22.18
C GLY A 404 15.28 22.05 22.61
N LYS A 405 14.81 20.90 22.13
CA LYS A 405 13.53 20.28 22.53
C LYS A 405 13.66 19.40 23.77
N PHE A 406 14.37 19.90 24.78
CA PHE A 406 14.53 19.18 26.04
C PHE A 406 13.19 18.80 26.67
N PRO A 407 12.96 17.54 27.16
CA PRO A 407 13.95 16.48 27.32
C PRO A 407 14.05 15.50 26.15
N THR A 408 13.22 15.64 25.10
CA THR A 408 13.11 14.65 24.01
C THR A 408 14.29 14.68 23.04
N ASP A 409 15.05 15.77 22.98
CA ASP A 409 16.35 15.84 22.26
C ASP A 409 17.45 15.02 22.94
N ASN A 410 17.31 14.68 24.23
CA ASN A 410 18.30 13.90 24.97
C ASN A 410 18.10 12.39 24.76
N LYS A 411 19.11 11.74 24.20
CA LYS A 411 19.09 10.30 23.89
C LYS A 411 18.81 9.40 25.10
N ALA A 412 19.47 9.66 26.23
CA ALA A 412 19.29 8.85 27.44
C ALA A 412 17.85 8.98 27.98
N PHE A 413 17.21 10.13 27.81
CA PHE A 413 15.81 10.30 28.14
C PHE A 413 14.92 9.40 27.26
N ARG A 414 15.12 9.40 25.93
CA ARG A 414 14.37 8.53 25.02
C ARG A 414 14.59 7.04 25.35
N GLN A 415 15.81 6.65 25.66
CA GLN A 415 16.14 5.29 26.09
C GLN A 415 15.46 4.91 27.42
N ALA A 416 15.44 5.79 28.40
CA ALA A 416 14.76 5.55 29.68
C ALA A 416 13.24 5.42 29.51
N VAL A 417 12.63 6.28 28.69
CA VAL A 417 11.21 6.21 28.35
C VAL A 417 10.90 4.91 27.57
N SER A 418 11.72 4.54 26.60
CA SER A 418 11.51 3.31 25.81
C SER A 418 11.64 2.05 26.66
N CYS A 419 12.51 2.06 27.68
CA CYS A 419 12.66 0.94 28.62
C CYS A 419 11.45 0.79 29.55
N ILE A 420 10.92 1.91 30.12
CA ILE A 420 9.83 1.81 31.07
C ILE A 420 8.49 1.46 30.42
N VAL A 421 8.28 1.77 29.13
CA VAL A 421 7.06 1.44 28.40
C VAL A 421 6.99 -0.06 28.14
N ASP A 422 6.14 -0.75 28.87
CA ASP A 422 5.93 -2.20 28.76
C ASP A 422 4.89 -2.51 27.68
N LYS A 423 5.34 -2.57 26.43
CA LYS A 423 4.49 -2.87 25.27
C LYS A 423 3.79 -4.22 25.42
N GLN A 424 4.54 -5.24 25.84
CA GLN A 424 4.04 -6.60 25.95
C GLN A 424 2.91 -6.70 26.98
N PHE A 425 3.01 -5.97 28.10
CA PHE A 425 1.91 -5.90 29.07
C PHE A 425 0.61 -5.37 28.43
N VAL A 426 0.70 -4.29 27.63
CA VAL A 426 -0.50 -3.74 26.96
C VAL A 426 -1.05 -4.75 25.95
N ILE A 427 -0.18 -5.36 25.14
CA ILE A 427 -0.59 -6.34 24.12
C ILE A 427 -1.29 -7.54 24.78
N ASP A 428 -0.66 -8.17 25.75
CA ASP A 428 -1.17 -9.43 26.33
C ASP A 428 -2.31 -9.22 27.31
N SER A 429 -2.14 -8.26 28.24
CA SER A 429 -3.04 -8.12 29.38
C SER A 429 -4.21 -7.17 29.13
N VAL A 430 -4.02 -6.16 28.29
CA VAL A 430 -5.03 -5.13 28.01
C VAL A 430 -5.76 -5.43 26.70
N LEU A 431 -5.01 -5.74 25.64
CA LEU A 431 -5.54 -5.99 24.30
C LEU A 431 -5.79 -7.47 24.00
N ALA A 432 -5.43 -8.36 24.92
CA ALA A 432 -5.61 -9.82 24.81
C ALA A 432 -5.03 -10.40 23.49
N GLY A 433 -3.85 -9.93 23.08
CA GLY A 433 -3.16 -10.38 21.88
C GLY A 433 -3.77 -9.87 20.57
N ALA A 434 -4.49 -8.74 20.60
CA ALA A 434 -5.14 -8.20 19.40
C ALA A 434 -4.17 -7.61 18.37
N VAL A 435 -2.92 -7.40 18.74
CA VAL A 435 -1.85 -6.85 17.88
C VAL A 435 -0.55 -7.60 18.12
N LEU A 436 0.39 -7.51 17.19
CA LEU A 436 1.70 -8.15 17.28
C LEU A 436 2.74 -7.14 17.77
N ASN A 437 3.61 -7.56 18.73
CA ASN A 437 4.72 -6.71 19.16
C ASN A 437 5.67 -6.42 18.00
N MET A 438 6.18 -5.19 17.95
CA MET A 438 7.18 -4.78 16.98
C MET A 438 8.18 -3.81 17.63
N ASP A 439 9.46 -3.95 17.31
CA ASP A 439 10.53 -3.16 17.90
C ASP A 439 11.26 -2.30 16.86
N GLY A 440 11.47 -2.81 15.66
CA GLY A 440 12.16 -2.14 14.56
C GLY A 440 11.24 -1.40 13.60
N GLN A 441 11.85 -0.82 12.57
CA GLN A 441 11.15 -0.09 11.52
C GLN A 441 10.67 -1.03 10.40
N MET A 442 11.20 -2.27 10.35
CA MET A 442 10.83 -3.27 9.36
C MET A 442 9.75 -4.19 9.92
N PRO A 443 8.58 -4.29 9.26
CA PRO A 443 7.55 -5.26 9.63
C PRO A 443 8.10 -6.68 9.67
N PRO A 444 7.67 -7.52 10.63
CA PRO A 444 8.19 -8.88 10.78
C PRO A 444 8.04 -9.76 9.54
N ALA A 445 7.05 -9.49 8.68
CA ALA A 445 6.87 -10.19 7.41
C ALA A 445 8.02 -9.97 6.41
N LEU A 446 8.70 -8.82 6.48
CA LEU A 446 9.87 -8.53 5.66
C LEU A 446 11.15 -9.11 6.30
N THR A 447 11.14 -10.42 6.59
CA THR A 447 12.15 -11.12 7.41
C THR A 447 13.60 -10.86 6.99
N SER A 448 13.86 -10.80 5.68
CA SER A 448 15.21 -10.56 5.13
C SER A 448 15.72 -9.15 5.40
N TRP A 449 14.86 -8.19 5.71
CA TRP A 449 15.17 -6.79 6.01
C TRP A 449 15.35 -6.52 7.50
N VAL A 450 14.74 -7.31 8.37
CA VAL A 450 14.73 -7.11 9.83
C VAL A 450 16.13 -7.24 10.42
N ALA A 451 16.56 -6.26 11.19
CA ALA A 451 17.76 -6.33 11.99
C ALA A 451 17.50 -6.97 13.36
N PRO A 452 18.48 -7.66 13.96
CA PRO A 452 18.37 -8.08 15.35
C PRO A 452 18.20 -6.88 16.28
N VAL A 453 17.18 -6.91 17.14
CA VAL A 453 16.95 -5.86 18.14
C VAL A 453 18.13 -5.77 19.10
N THR A 454 18.63 -4.57 19.36
CA THR A 454 19.79 -4.31 20.19
C THR A 454 19.55 -3.16 21.17
N GLY A 455 20.54 -2.88 22.01
CA GLY A 455 20.52 -1.76 22.94
C GLY A 455 19.43 -1.89 24.00
N VAL A 456 18.87 -0.75 24.40
CA VAL A 456 17.90 -0.68 25.51
C VAL A 456 16.64 -1.49 25.26
N LEU A 457 16.20 -1.61 24.01
CA LEU A 457 15.00 -2.39 23.67
C LEU A 457 15.20 -3.87 24.00
N ALA A 458 16.32 -4.47 23.52
CA ALA A 458 16.66 -5.85 23.84
C ALA A 458 16.94 -6.04 25.34
N ASP A 459 17.61 -5.09 25.96
CA ASP A 459 17.98 -5.14 27.38
C ASP A 459 16.80 -5.03 28.33
N CYS A 460 15.70 -4.41 27.91
CA CYS A 460 14.48 -4.22 28.72
C CYS A 460 13.39 -5.22 28.36
N ASP A 461 13.59 -6.04 27.34
CA ASP A 461 12.63 -7.08 26.98
C ASP A 461 12.49 -8.12 28.11
N GLY A 462 11.25 -8.54 28.38
CA GLY A 462 10.91 -9.52 29.43
C GLY A 462 11.15 -9.08 30.87
N LEU A 463 11.61 -7.86 31.13
CA LEU A 463 11.80 -7.34 32.48
C LEU A 463 10.45 -7.06 33.15
N SER A 464 10.37 -7.29 34.45
CA SER A 464 9.25 -6.89 35.31
C SER A 464 9.16 -5.36 35.42
N SER A 465 8.01 -4.84 35.86
CA SER A 465 7.79 -3.40 36.08
C SER A 465 8.84 -2.77 36.97
N GLU A 466 9.22 -3.45 38.09
CA GLU A 466 10.29 -2.99 39.00
C GLU A 466 11.65 -2.95 38.29
N GLU A 467 12.01 -3.98 37.56
CA GLU A 467 13.30 -4.03 36.84
C GLU A 467 13.36 -2.98 35.73
N ARG A 468 12.28 -2.76 34.95
CA ARG A 468 12.17 -1.69 33.96
C ARG A 468 12.35 -0.31 34.58
N TRP A 469 11.67 -0.04 35.69
CA TRP A 469 11.79 1.23 36.41
C TRP A 469 13.20 1.45 36.91
N ASN A 470 13.82 0.46 37.60
CA ASN A 470 15.18 0.55 38.11
C ASN A 470 16.19 0.79 37.00
N LYS A 471 16.03 0.08 35.85
CA LYS A 471 16.91 0.25 34.69
C LYS A 471 16.75 1.64 34.06
N SER A 472 15.54 2.12 33.91
CA SER A 472 15.26 3.46 33.37
C SER A 472 15.85 4.57 34.23
N ILE A 473 15.73 4.46 35.56
CA ILE A 473 16.38 5.38 36.50
C ILE A 473 17.90 5.29 36.37
N GLY A 474 18.46 4.07 36.27
CA GLY A 474 19.91 3.86 36.05
C GLY A 474 20.42 4.54 34.78
N ILE A 475 19.70 4.43 33.66
CA ILE A 475 20.03 5.11 32.40
C ILE A 475 20.13 6.63 32.59
N LEU A 476 19.15 7.24 33.28
CA LEU A 476 19.17 8.67 33.55
C LEU A 476 20.33 9.06 34.45
N GLN A 477 20.58 8.30 35.51
CA GLN A 477 21.71 8.55 36.45
C GLN A 477 23.07 8.45 35.76
N ASP A 478 23.29 7.41 34.96
CA ASP A 478 24.51 7.18 34.21
C ASP A 478 24.77 8.27 33.18
N ALA A 479 23.73 8.86 32.64
CA ALA A 479 23.80 10.01 31.73
C ALA A 479 23.92 11.38 32.44
N GLY A 480 24.07 11.39 33.78
CA GLY A 480 24.32 12.59 34.57
C GLY A 480 23.07 13.41 34.93
N TRP A 481 21.87 12.85 34.73
CA TRP A 481 20.62 13.46 35.19
C TRP A 481 20.61 13.59 36.72
N GLN A 482 19.87 14.54 37.25
CA GLN A 482 19.82 14.88 38.67
C GLN A 482 18.37 14.88 39.15
N ALA A 483 18.19 14.51 40.42
CA ALA A 483 16.86 14.61 41.09
C ALA A 483 17.10 15.00 42.57
N ASP A 484 16.11 15.70 43.16
CA ASP A 484 16.13 15.99 44.59
C ASP A 484 15.89 14.71 45.39
N ASP A 485 15.07 13.81 44.89
CA ASP A 485 14.86 12.44 45.35
C ASP A 485 14.57 11.56 44.10
N TRP A 486 15.26 10.41 44.00
CA TRP A 486 15.06 9.50 42.87
C TRP A 486 13.81 8.61 42.99
N GLY A 487 13.12 8.66 44.13
CA GLY A 487 11.98 7.80 44.37
C GLY A 487 12.35 6.33 44.58
N GLU A 488 11.40 5.45 44.54
CA GLU A 488 11.57 4.00 44.66
C GLU A 488 10.43 3.22 43.98
N HIS A 489 10.70 1.99 43.58
CA HIS A 489 9.67 1.05 43.18
C HIS A 489 9.39 0.08 44.33
N PRO A 490 8.13 0.02 44.83
CA PRO A 490 7.80 -0.81 46.01
C PRO A 490 7.79 -2.32 45.74
N GLY A 491 7.98 -2.73 44.47
CA GLY A 491 8.01 -4.11 44.04
C GLY A 491 6.70 -4.61 43.46
N GLY A 492 6.75 -5.71 42.72
CA GLY A 492 5.59 -6.36 42.12
C GLY A 492 4.84 -5.49 41.12
N ALA A 493 3.51 -5.47 41.20
CA ALA A 493 2.68 -4.69 40.28
C ALA A 493 2.29 -3.30 40.86
N GLU A 494 2.93 -2.87 41.94
CA GLU A 494 2.66 -1.56 42.53
C GLU A 494 3.27 -0.44 41.68
N ARG A 495 2.64 0.74 41.69
CA ARG A 495 3.14 1.91 40.98
C ARG A 495 4.36 2.48 41.70
N ALA A 496 5.39 2.84 40.95
CA ALA A 496 6.60 3.47 41.49
C ALA A 496 6.30 4.85 42.14
N ILE A 497 7.05 5.17 43.18
CA ILE A 497 7.15 6.53 43.72
C ILE A 497 8.14 7.28 42.81
N ALA A 498 7.60 8.25 42.04
CA ALA A 498 8.34 8.95 41.02
C ALA A 498 9.48 9.83 41.59
N PRO A 499 10.59 10.06 40.84
CA PRO A 499 11.55 11.08 41.14
C PRO A 499 10.94 12.47 41.33
N THR A 500 11.54 13.26 42.23
CA THR A 500 11.15 14.68 42.42
C THR A 500 12.30 15.60 42.06
N GLY A 501 11.99 16.78 41.53
CA GLY A 501 12.99 17.77 41.13
C GLY A 501 13.92 17.26 40.02
N LEU A 502 13.42 16.43 39.12
CA LEU A 502 14.20 15.88 37.99
C LEU A 502 14.73 17.00 37.11
N LYS A 503 16.02 16.92 36.75
CA LYS A 503 16.74 17.87 35.91
C LYS A 503 17.65 17.14 34.94
N GLY A 504 17.86 17.75 33.79
CA GLY A 504 18.83 17.27 32.81
C GLY A 504 20.28 17.34 33.26
N PRO A 505 21.22 16.75 32.49
CA PRO A 505 22.64 16.68 32.86
C PRO A 505 23.30 18.04 33.10
N ASN A 506 22.84 19.08 32.40
CA ASN A 506 23.37 20.44 32.55
C ASN A 506 22.56 21.29 33.53
N GLY A 507 21.60 20.67 34.24
CA GLY A 507 20.71 21.34 35.19
C GLY A 507 19.45 21.93 34.57
N GLU A 508 19.09 21.53 33.35
CA GLU A 508 17.86 21.92 32.68
C GLU A 508 16.64 21.49 33.50
N ALA A 509 15.70 22.39 33.70
CA ALA A 509 14.46 22.07 34.37
C ALA A 509 13.52 21.30 33.45
N MET A 510 12.84 20.26 33.99
CA MET A 510 11.79 19.56 33.24
C MET A 510 10.64 20.50 32.88
N PRO A 511 10.17 20.49 31.62
CA PRO A 511 8.94 21.17 31.27
C PRO A 511 7.74 20.61 32.06
N SER A 512 6.73 21.44 32.28
CA SER A 512 5.45 21.00 32.84
C SER A 512 4.39 20.86 31.74
N ASP A 513 3.35 20.09 32.03
CA ASP A 513 2.17 19.94 31.19
C ASP A 513 2.49 19.46 29.75
N MET A 514 3.52 18.62 29.56
CA MET A 514 3.82 18.05 28.25
C MET A 514 2.66 17.19 27.76
N LEU A 515 2.37 17.25 26.46
CA LEU A 515 1.29 16.48 25.86
C LEU A 515 1.83 15.31 25.05
N LEU A 516 1.21 14.13 25.25
CA LEU A 516 1.34 12.98 24.36
C LEU A 516 0.07 12.90 23.50
N TYR A 517 0.15 13.40 22.28
CA TYR A 517 -0.96 13.33 21.34
C TYR A 517 -1.16 11.89 20.85
N ALA A 518 -2.42 11.45 20.76
CA ALA A 518 -2.81 10.16 20.17
C ALA A 518 -4.18 10.29 19.50
N PRO A 519 -4.52 9.44 18.52
CA PRO A 519 -5.87 9.40 17.98
C PRO A 519 -6.90 9.07 19.07
N GLY A 520 -8.07 9.71 18.99
CA GLY A 520 -9.15 9.46 19.93
C GLY A 520 -9.73 8.04 19.81
N PRO A 521 -10.38 7.53 20.88
CA PRO A 521 -10.84 6.13 20.91
C PRO A 521 -11.95 5.82 19.90
N GLY A 522 -12.61 6.84 19.36
CA GLY A 522 -13.59 6.65 18.27
C GLY A 522 -12.94 6.36 16.92
N TYR A 523 -11.68 6.77 16.75
CA TYR A 523 -10.89 6.50 15.55
C TYR A 523 -9.99 5.28 15.72
N ASP A 524 -9.14 5.28 16.77
CA ASP A 524 -8.25 4.16 17.09
C ASP A 524 -8.19 3.91 18.61
N PRO A 525 -9.01 2.99 19.11
CA PRO A 525 -9.06 2.67 20.54
C PRO A 525 -7.74 2.05 21.05
N ILE A 526 -6.96 1.39 20.18
CA ILE A 526 -5.71 0.73 20.54
C ILE A 526 -4.63 1.78 20.83
N ARG A 527 -4.36 2.70 19.91
CA ARG A 527 -3.41 3.79 20.13
C ARG A 527 -3.82 4.70 21.27
N SER A 528 -5.12 4.99 21.38
CA SER A 528 -5.67 5.75 22.53
C SER A 528 -5.34 5.07 23.85
N THR A 529 -5.53 3.75 23.95
CA THR A 529 -5.19 2.95 25.13
C THR A 529 -3.69 2.98 25.43
N PHE A 530 -2.85 2.73 24.42
CA PHE A 530 -1.39 2.79 24.59
C PHE A 530 -0.92 4.14 25.12
N SER A 531 -1.52 5.25 24.65
CA SER A 531 -1.13 6.60 25.09
C SER A 531 -1.37 6.83 26.57
N LEU A 532 -2.45 6.26 27.14
CA LEU A 532 -2.75 6.36 28.56
C LEU A 532 -1.71 5.61 29.40
N PHE A 533 -1.35 4.39 29.01
CA PHE A 533 -0.33 3.61 29.71
C PHE A 533 1.06 4.24 29.57
N ALA A 534 1.45 4.68 28.37
CA ALA A 534 2.74 5.33 28.17
C ALA A 534 2.88 6.61 29.01
N ALA A 535 1.85 7.45 29.07
CA ALA A 535 1.85 8.63 29.94
C ALA A 535 1.98 8.26 31.42
N ASP A 536 1.27 7.22 31.90
CA ASP A 536 1.38 6.78 33.29
C ASP A 536 2.80 6.27 33.61
N TRP A 537 3.43 5.50 32.73
CA TRP A 537 4.81 5.05 32.94
C TRP A 537 5.83 6.21 32.90
N MET A 538 5.67 7.17 32.00
CA MET A 538 6.52 8.36 31.98
C MET A 538 6.37 9.19 33.25
N GLN A 539 5.17 9.32 33.81
CA GLN A 539 4.93 9.96 35.12
C GLN A 539 5.68 9.25 36.25
N GLN A 540 5.85 7.93 36.18
CA GLN A 540 6.62 7.16 37.17
C GLN A 540 8.15 7.43 37.06
N LEU A 541 8.62 8.05 35.98
CA LEU A 541 9.97 8.60 35.85
C LEU A 541 10.09 10.07 36.27
N GLY A 542 9.02 10.67 36.80
CA GLY A 542 8.99 12.08 37.18
C GLY A 542 8.76 13.05 36.01
N VAL A 543 8.26 12.55 34.89
CA VAL A 543 7.93 13.35 33.71
C VAL A 543 6.49 13.86 33.84
N ASP A 544 6.31 15.17 33.78
CA ASP A 544 4.97 15.80 33.79
C ASP A 544 4.33 15.76 32.40
N VAL A 545 3.69 14.65 32.06
CA VAL A 545 3.09 14.39 30.75
C VAL A 545 1.65 13.94 30.90
N ILE A 546 0.81 14.37 29.97
CA ILE A 546 -0.63 14.02 29.89
C ILE A 546 -0.95 13.44 28.53
N ALA A 547 -1.55 12.24 28.49
CA ALA A 547 -2.11 11.70 27.25
C ALA A 547 -3.25 12.61 26.74
N ARG A 548 -3.18 12.98 25.46
CA ARG A 548 -4.14 13.88 24.81
C ARG A 548 -4.78 13.21 23.59
N PRO A 549 -5.72 12.25 23.78
CA PRO A 549 -6.51 11.72 22.67
C PRO A 549 -7.26 12.86 21.95
N THR A 550 -7.08 12.94 20.63
CA THR A 550 -7.64 14.02 19.80
C THR A 550 -7.96 13.54 18.39
N GLY A 551 -8.48 14.44 17.53
CA GLY A 551 -8.74 14.10 16.13
C GLY A 551 -7.45 13.76 15.37
N PHE A 552 -7.51 12.74 14.52
CA PHE A 552 -6.35 12.31 13.73
C PHE A 552 -5.79 13.46 12.89
N SER A 553 -6.64 14.17 12.17
CA SER A 553 -6.23 15.32 11.33
C SER A 553 -5.55 16.43 12.13
N VAL A 554 -5.99 16.67 13.38
CA VAL A 554 -5.37 17.66 14.26
C VAL A 554 -3.93 17.29 14.61
N ILE A 555 -3.66 15.98 14.80
CA ILE A 555 -2.28 15.53 15.07
C ILE A 555 -1.43 15.73 13.83
N VAL A 556 -1.95 15.37 12.66
CA VAL A 556 -1.25 15.53 11.38
C VAL A 556 -0.92 17.01 11.12
N ASP A 557 -1.89 17.91 11.37
CA ASP A 557 -1.67 19.36 11.27
C ASP A 557 -0.53 19.86 12.17
N ILE A 558 -0.45 19.33 13.39
CA ILE A 558 0.58 19.72 14.36
C ILE A 558 1.97 19.24 13.91
N ILE A 559 2.09 17.99 13.46
CA ILE A 559 3.41 17.37 13.19
C ILE A 559 3.99 17.68 11.80
N LEU A 560 3.13 18.04 10.84
CA LEU A 560 3.53 18.35 9.45
C LEU A 560 3.31 19.81 9.06
N GLY A 561 2.67 20.62 9.91
CA GLY A 561 2.46 22.03 9.63
C GLY A 561 3.77 22.84 9.79
N GLU A 562 4.15 23.65 8.81
CA GLU A 562 5.39 24.43 8.79
C GLU A 562 5.58 25.30 10.05
N GLU A 563 4.49 25.80 10.65
CA GLU A 563 4.53 26.67 11.85
C GLU A 563 4.42 25.87 13.16
N THR A 564 4.02 24.58 13.12
CA THR A 564 3.70 23.78 14.31
C THR A 564 4.56 22.53 14.48
N CYS A 565 5.32 22.15 13.46
CA CYS A 565 6.15 20.94 13.42
C CYS A 565 7.11 20.79 14.60
N ASP A 566 7.47 21.88 15.27
CA ASP A 566 8.32 21.90 16.46
C ASP A 566 7.56 22.15 17.77
N GLU A 567 6.24 22.27 17.78
CA GLU A 567 5.47 22.63 19.00
C GLU A 567 5.11 21.44 19.90
N TRP A 568 5.44 20.20 19.53
CA TRP A 568 5.09 18.97 20.25
C TRP A 568 6.32 18.32 20.91
N TYR A 569 6.10 17.45 21.90
CA TYR A 569 7.11 16.60 22.55
C TYR A 569 6.94 15.14 22.16
N PHE A 570 5.69 14.65 22.18
CA PHE A 570 5.34 13.26 21.92
C PHE A 570 4.07 13.17 21.10
N TYR A 571 4.01 12.20 20.20
CA TYR A 571 2.75 11.77 19.60
C TYR A 571 2.77 10.27 19.27
N MET A 572 1.58 9.67 19.10
CA MET A 572 1.41 8.30 18.60
C MET A 572 0.63 8.33 17.30
N LEU A 573 1.22 7.78 16.25
CA LEU A 573 0.57 7.56 14.97
C LEU A 573 0.96 6.18 14.41
N GLY A 574 0.86 6.00 13.10
CA GLY A 574 1.26 4.80 12.40
C GLY A 574 1.48 5.07 10.93
N TRP A 575 2.27 4.21 10.34
CA TRP A 575 2.57 4.20 8.93
C TRP A 575 2.02 2.94 8.26
N GLY A 576 1.52 3.08 7.02
CA GLY A 576 1.46 2.01 6.03
C GLY A 576 2.70 2.12 5.15
N LEU A 577 3.29 0.99 4.77
CA LEU A 577 4.58 0.95 4.10
C LEU A 577 4.47 0.34 2.70
N THR A 578 5.47 0.61 1.87
CA THR A 578 5.68 -0.07 0.59
C THR A 578 6.47 -1.35 0.80
N PRO A 579 6.39 -2.34 -0.10
CA PRO A 579 7.21 -3.55 -0.01
C PRO A 579 8.71 -3.30 -0.08
N TYR A 580 9.18 -2.32 -0.87
CA TYR A 580 10.54 -1.84 -0.80
C TYR A 580 10.65 -0.79 0.32
N PRO A 581 11.54 -0.99 1.32
CA PRO A 581 11.49 -0.23 2.57
C PRO A 581 12.25 1.12 2.50
N ASP A 582 11.94 1.96 1.53
CA ASP A 582 12.46 3.32 1.38
C ASP A 582 12.12 4.25 2.56
N HIS A 583 11.05 3.92 3.28
CA HIS A 583 10.64 4.63 4.49
C HIS A 583 11.76 4.76 5.56
N ILE A 584 12.73 3.84 5.57
CA ILE A 584 13.86 3.94 6.49
C ILE A 584 14.74 5.16 6.18
N VAL A 585 14.74 5.61 4.95
CA VAL A 585 15.37 6.88 4.54
C VAL A 585 14.45 8.05 4.82
N ASP A 586 13.24 8.00 4.27
CA ASP A 586 12.31 9.13 4.22
C ASP A 586 11.91 9.66 5.60
N PHE A 587 11.79 8.76 6.61
CA PHE A 587 11.34 9.15 7.95
C PHE A 587 12.44 9.69 8.86
N PHE A 588 13.71 9.51 8.50
CA PHE A 588 14.82 9.78 9.42
C PHE A 588 16.01 10.52 8.81
N GLN A 589 16.09 10.67 7.49
CA GLN A 589 17.14 11.47 6.86
C GLN A 589 16.99 12.95 7.22
N SER A 590 18.12 13.61 7.55
CA SER A 590 18.12 14.97 8.10
C SER A 590 17.52 16.02 7.17
N ASP A 591 17.71 15.91 5.86
CA ASP A 591 17.17 16.86 4.86
C ASP A 591 15.67 16.68 4.61
N GLY A 592 15.09 15.57 5.08
CA GLY A 592 13.66 15.28 5.07
C GLY A 592 12.87 15.85 6.26
N ASP A 593 13.40 16.79 7.05
CA ASP A 593 12.71 17.36 8.21
C ASP A 593 11.32 17.92 7.83
N ALA A 594 10.31 17.55 8.60
CA ALA A 594 8.94 17.98 8.38
C ALA A 594 8.75 19.52 8.43
N CYS A 595 9.59 20.23 9.17
CA CYS A 595 9.58 21.68 9.25
C CYS A 595 10.04 22.38 7.95
N VAL A 596 10.65 21.64 7.05
CA VAL A 596 11.03 22.13 5.71
C VAL A 596 10.29 21.40 4.57
N GLY A 597 9.18 20.74 4.92
CA GLY A 597 8.28 20.10 3.96
C GLY A 597 8.54 18.62 3.69
N GLY A 598 9.45 17.97 4.42
CA GLY A 598 9.66 16.53 4.40
C GLY A 598 8.70 15.74 5.32
N ILE A 599 9.07 14.50 5.63
CA ILE A 599 8.28 13.58 6.48
C ILE A 599 9.06 13.01 7.66
N ASN A 600 10.31 13.41 7.85
CA ASN A 600 11.05 13.18 9.09
C ASN A 600 10.42 14.06 10.20
N THR A 601 9.32 13.59 10.74
CA THR A 601 8.56 14.31 11.76
C THR A 601 9.32 14.52 13.06
N PRO A 602 10.19 13.59 13.55
CA PRO A 602 11.05 13.84 14.70
C PRO A 602 12.03 15.01 14.55
N GLY A 603 12.34 15.42 13.31
CA GLY A 603 13.50 16.28 13.02
C GLY A 603 14.81 15.59 13.44
N TYR A 604 14.85 14.27 13.27
CA TYR A 604 16.05 13.46 13.59
C TYR A 604 17.20 13.83 12.66
N SER A 605 18.40 13.95 13.23
CA SER A 605 19.59 14.26 12.47
C SER A 605 20.77 13.49 13.04
N ASN A 606 21.39 12.67 12.18
CA ASN A 606 22.59 11.91 12.51
C ASN A 606 23.43 11.75 11.23
N PRO A 607 24.65 12.34 11.17
CA PRO A 607 25.48 12.28 9.96
C PRO A 607 25.90 10.87 9.52
N GLU A 608 26.03 9.92 10.46
CA GLU A 608 26.31 8.52 10.13
C GLU A 608 25.09 7.86 9.49
N TYR A 609 23.90 8.17 9.99
CA TYR A 609 22.64 7.71 9.40
C TYR A 609 22.44 8.29 7.98
N ASP A 610 22.66 9.59 7.81
CA ASP A 610 22.54 10.25 6.50
C ASP A 610 23.50 9.68 5.44
N ALA A 611 24.73 9.30 5.86
CA ALA A 611 25.67 8.63 4.97
C ALA A 611 25.14 7.23 4.55
N LEU A 612 24.57 6.45 5.47
CA LEU A 612 23.96 5.17 5.15
C LEU A 612 22.69 5.32 4.30
N ALA A 613 21.91 6.36 4.53
CA ALA A 613 20.74 6.68 3.71
C ALA A 613 21.14 6.96 2.25
N ALA A 614 22.21 7.71 2.05
CA ALA A 614 22.77 7.94 0.71
C ALA A 614 23.30 6.62 0.07
N GLU A 615 23.95 5.74 0.85
CA GLU A 615 24.37 4.41 0.37
C GLU A 615 23.16 3.54 0.01
N PHE A 616 22.09 3.56 0.82
CA PHE A 616 20.86 2.82 0.56
C PHE A 616 20.18 3.26 -0.74
N ASN A 617 20.07 4.57 -0.95
CA ASN A 617 19.49 5.13 -2.16
C ASN A 617 20.33 4.84 -3.43
N ALA A 618 21.63 4.61 -3.27
CA ALA A 618 22.53 4.25 -4.36
C ALA A 618 22.64 2.72 -4.57
N ALA A 619 22.06 1.90 -3.70
CA ALA A 619 22.18 0.44 -3.76
C ALA A 619 21.63 -0.12 -5.08
N LYS A 620 22.39 -1.05 -5.70
CA LYS A 620 22.08 -1.64 -6.98
C LYS A 620 21.47 -3.03 -6.90
N SER A 621 21.44 -3.62 -5.71
CA SER A 621 20.81 -4.91 -5.47
C SER A 621 20.06 -4.93 -4.14
N VAL A 622 19.00 -5.73 -4.07
CA VAL A 622 18.21 -5.92 -2.83
C VAL A 622 19.10 -6.39 -1.68
N GLY A 623 20.03 -7.32 -1.94
CA GLY A 623 20.94 -7.82 -0.92
C GLY A 623 21.87 -6.75 -0.35
N GLU A 624 22.34 -5.80 -1.18
CA GLU A 624 23.13 -4.65 -0.73
C GLU A 624 22.25 -3.71 0.13
N ALA A 625 21.08 -3.36 -0.35
CA ALA A 625 20.13 -2.52 0.36
C ALA A 625 19.73 -3.11 1.73
N GLN A 626 19.51 -4.43 1.81
CA GLN A 626 19.21 -5.14 3.05
C GLN A 626 20.34 -5.02 4.08
N VAL A 627 21.60 -5.13 3.64
CA VAL A 627 22.77 -4.98 4.55
C VAL A 627 22.85 -3.55 5.09
N ILE A 628 22.57 -2.56 4.25
CA ILE A 628 22.59 -1.15 4.65
C ILE A 628 21.41 -0.83 5.58
N ALA A 629 20.20 -1.26 5.24
CA ALA A 629 19.00 -1.08 6.05
C ALA A 629 19.17 -1.62 7.48
N LYS A 630 19.78 -2.79 7.63
CA LYS A 630 20.08 -3.37 8.96
C LYS A 630 21.04 -2.54 9.78
N LYS A 631 22.01 -1.86 9.16
CA LYS A 631 22.89 -0.92 9.86
C LYS A 631 22.13 0.35 10.28
N MET A 632 21.24 0.83 9.42
CA MET A 632 20.38 1.98 9.71
C MET A 632 19.43 1.67 10.88
N GLU A 633 18.77 0.51 10.89
CA GLU A 633 17.96 0.05 12.02
C GLU A 633 18.76 -0.03 13.33
N ALA A 634 19.98 -0.52 13.28
CA ALA A 634 20.84 -0.62 14.48
C ALA A 634 21.12 0.77 15.11
N ILE A 635 21.26 1.82 14.30
CA ILE A 635 21.37 3.20 14.79
C ILE A 635 20.05 3.66 15.40
N LEU A 636 18.92 3.34 14.77
CA LEU A 636 17.59 3.71 15.27
C LEU A 636 17.24 3.02 16.59
N PHE A 637 17.69 1.78 16.82
CA PHE A 637 17.55 1.09 18.10
C PHE A 637 18.31 1.78 19.24
N ASP A 638 19.40 2.47 18.94
CA ASP A 638 20.19 3.21 19.93
C ASP A 638 19.67 4.64 20.11
N ASP A 639 19.35 5.34 19.02
CA ASP A 639 18.95 6.75 19.05
C ASP A 639 17.48 6.98 19.39
N LEU A 640 16.60 6.03 19.03
CA LEU A 640 15.17 6.01 19.35
C LEU A 640 14.42 7.31 19.02
N PRO A 641 14.43 7.79 17.77
CA PRO A 641 13.53 8.88 17.38
C PRO A 641 12.06 8.43 17.41
N TYR A 642 11.81 7.13 17.15
CA TYR A 642 10.56 6.44 17.38
C TYR A 642 10.74 5.29 18.38
N LEU A 643 9.78 5.12 19.27
CA LEU A 643 9.52 3.85 19.94
C LEU A 643 8.43 3.14 19.13
N VAL A 644 8.81 2.15 18.35
CA VAL A 644 7.85 1.29 17.64
C VAL A 644 7.11 0.43 18.67
N LEU A 645 5.79 0.34 18.54
CA LEU A 645 4.92 -0.30 19.54
C LEU A 645 4.40 -1.64 19.06
N PHE A 646 3.74 -1.65 17.91
CA PHE A 646 3.06 -2.85 17.40
C PHE A 646 2.72 -2.72 15.92
N THR A 647 2.44 -3.86 15.28
CA THR A 647 1.78 -3.95 13.98
C THR A 647 0.38 -4.57 14.15
N PRO A 648 -0.69 -3.98 13.58
CA PRO A 648 -2.01 -4.60 13.62
C PRO A 648 -2.08 -5.77 12.64
N PRO A 649 -2.79 -6.86 12.95
CA PRO A 649 -3.11 -7.89 11.96
C PRO A 649 -4.20 -7.42 10.99
N VAL A 650 -4.18 -7.95 9.77
CA VAL A 650 -5.29 -7.85 8.81
C VAL A 650 -6.10 -9.14 8.91
N ILE A 651 -7.34 -9.05 9.38
CA ILE A 651 -8.24 -10.20 9.51
C ILE A 651 -9.24 -10.14 8.37
N GLU A 652 -9.32 -11.23 7.60
CA GLU A 652 -10.22 -11.34 6.46
C GLU A 652 -11.03 -12.63 6.54
N ALA A 653 -12.12 -12.69 5.80
CA ALA A 653 -12.97 -13.87 5.72
C ALA A 653 -13.45 -14.11 4.30
N TYR A 654 -13.46 -15.38 3.89
CA TYR A 654 -13.97 -15.80 2.58
C TYR A 654 -14.82 -17.07 2.71
N ARG A 655 -15.66 -17.35 1.71
CA ARG A 655 -16.53 -18.53 1.70
C ARG A 655 -15.70 -19.77 1.49
N SER A 656 -16.05 -20.88 2.18
CA SER A 656 -15.30 -22.14 2.12
C SER A 656 -15.29 -22.83 0.73
N ASN A 657 -16.14 -22.38 -0.20
CA ASN A 657 -16.12 -22.84 -1.59
C ASN A 657 -15.12 -22.09 -2.46
N VAL A 658 -14.47 -21.06 -1.93
CA VAL A 658 -13.42 -20.28 -2.61
C VAL A 658 -12.06 -20.87 -2.28
N GLU A 659 -11.24 -21.10 -3.30
CA GLU A 659 -9.86 -21.54 -3.17
C GLU A 659 -8.92 -20.47 -3.73
N PHE A 660 -8.17 -19.85 -2.84
CA PHE A 660 -7.09 -18.92 -3.20
C PHE A 660 -5.79 -19.67 -3.42
N PRO A 661 -4.90 -19.27 -4.34
CA PRO A 661 -3.60 -19.92 -4.56
C PRO A 661 -2.70 -19.84 -3.30
N PHE A 662 -2.88 -18.82 -2.48
CA PHE A 662 -2.26 -18.64 -1.17
C PHE A 662 -3.14 -17.72 -0.32
N THR A 663 -2.99 -17.81 1.00
CA THR A 663 -3.75 -16.97 1.96
C THR A 663 -2.86 -16.25 2.96
N ASP A 664 -1.59 -16.61 3.04
CA ASP A 664 -0.58 -15.93 3.85
C ASP A 664 0.14 -14.90 2.98
N VAL A 665 -0.25 -13.65 3.10
CA VAL A 665 0.26 -12.54 2.30
C VAL A 665 0.24 -11.24 3.09
N LEU A 666 1.30 -10.47 2.94
CA LEU A 666 1.43 -9.17 3.60
C LEU A 666 0.30 -8.22 3.15
N ASP A 667 -0.31 -7.51 4.10
CA ASP A 667 -1.49 -6.64 3.92
C ASP A 667 -2.79 -7.35 3.51
N GLY A 668 -2.82 -8.69 3.48
CA GLY A 668 -4.02 -9.46 3.21
C GLY A 668 -4.41 -9.56 1.74
N LEU A 669 -5.43 -10.38 1.49
CA LEU A 669 -5.94 -10.69 0.15
C LEU A 669 -6.61 -9.49 -0.52
N SER A 670 -7.22 -8.59 0.25
CA SER A 670 -7.91 -7.39 -0.25
C SER A 670 -7.01 -6.44 -1.03
N ASN A 671 -5.69 -6.51 -0.84
CA ASN A 671 -4.71 -5.66 -1.53
C ASN A 671 -4.18 -6.29 -2.84
N LEU A 672 -4.65 -7.49 -3.21
CA LEU A 672 -4.19 -8.24 -4.38
C LEU A 672 -5.19 -8.12 -5.54
N THR A 673 -5.15 -7.01 -6.26
CA THR A 673 -6.08 -6.75 -7.36
C THR A 673 -5.98 -7.74 -8.53
N ALA A 674 -4.82 -8.35 -8.74
CA ALA A 674 -4.61 -9.38 -9.78
C ALA A 674 -5.08 -10.79 -9.35
N LEU A 675 -5.40 -10.99 -8.09
CA LEU A 675 -5.73 -12.31 -7.54
C LEU A 675 -6.99 -12.96 -8.13
N PRO A 676 -8.05 -12.22 -8.54
CA PRO A 676 -9.24 -12.83 -9.13
C PRO A 676 -8.96 -13.80 -10.28
N GLY A 677 -7.88 -13.60 -11.04
CA GLY A 677 -7.48 -14.48 -12.13
C GLY A 677 -7.13 -15.90 -11.69
N SER A 678 -6.58 -16.08 -10.48
CA SER A 678 -6.12 -17.40 -9.98
C SER A 678 -7.02 -17.98 -8.88
N VAL A 679 -8.19 -17.40 -8.64
CA VAL A 679 -9.17 -17.89 -7.66
C VAL A 679 -10.09 -18.93 -8.29
N LYS A 680 -10.32 -20.04 -7.58
CA LYS A 680 -11.33 -21.05 -7.95
C LYS A 680 -12.55 -20.91 -7.07
N VAL A 681 -13.72 -20.98 -7.69
CA VAL A 681 -15.00 -21.04 -6.99
C VAL A 681 -15.62 -22.41 -7.25
N ASN A 682 -15.74 -23.22 -6.22
CA ASN A 682 -16.28 -24.56 -6.30
C ASN A 682 -17.80 -24.51 -6.09
N ASP A 683 -18.58 -25.43 -6.77
CA ASP A 683 -20.03 -25.53 -6.68
C ASP A 683 -20.54 -25.86 -5.26
#